data_da89679265acde71a37fea54833f543b
#
_entry.id   da89679265acde71a37fea54833f543b
#
_cell.length_a   1.000
_cell.length_b   1.000
_cell.length_c   1.000
_cell.angle_alpha   90.00
_cell.angle_beta   90.00
_cell.angle_gamma   90.00
#
_symmetry.space_group_name_H-M   'P 1'
#
loop_
_entity.id
_entity.type
_entity.pdbx_description
1 polymer ?
#
loop_
_entity_poly.entity_id
_entity_poly.type
_entity_poly.pdbx_seq_one_letter_code
_entity_poly.pdbx_strand_id
1 'polypeptide(L)'
;TYELAQVKFPNLVSYSLEYLSKHLQLKVNNKYFSPLQAHSAKYDAEFTYKLYCKINRKQMYEDLKNKPNPFSSSRVDTPFQYHADLKVVYQQEFELLRSIIADIKQDPNHQSKGAVVIGEPGSGKTHLMMRLAQELFQVNRLLFIRQPNNSQTVLYHTYSRILESLIEKIPGRNQTQLEALLANSFIKLLRGMTQTKKDQEIIAVVKDDYRSLYNRLGAEGTQRKRESWQHIEKRTNEWWLSQYGSAGYSPQIIKGIIKFCSYTDRRRQELVTRWLSANELTSEELEWVGLSNWHEEMSREAFSLEAIAVFSKLSLLDEPLIIIFDQLEGLGLKHNEILLKNFGEAVKEIFTHVSNSLIILNLFPDRWQQFQEFFDGSIVDRVSQYPVYLQRPDNDKLKEILRVKAQTVNVDLDTLFTPTQFEDILNQPSIRRVLNTAAHYYRYQLQGISLPTTPPEASTYQNSVASRLQILETGFTKLHSIVNEIANQLLVQSSEKTLSEVTLTRPVTKPSELPINHPITAPITPKPLPNLPSVQDETQENLSIYLKNQTKQLQEKYDKLQIISDSDDLGKLTTIAEAFKTIKELEFSYLRLGKRVIPEHIVITTSRQPTSIGFLQVDGSSFTSRIKNHNELVIAHPNINFILIRDIRQNLITGKVGREEIEKLNSASNGRFMPLNQEQRIEFELLYKLIIDVQNYDLEINIDIALNLALSSMKDNWLLRLFSTDHL
;
A
#
# COMPACT_ATOMS: atom_id res chain seq x y z
N THR A 1 -24.47 42.75 -11.49
CA THR A 1 -23.32 42.55 -12.43
C THR A 1 -22.78 43.89 -12.89
N TYR A 2 -23.64 44.86 -13.22
CA TYR A 2 -23.27 46.22 -13.61
C TYR A 2 -22.45 46.93 -12.50
N GLU A 3 -23.00 47.02 -11.28
CA GLU A 3 -22.34 47.62 -10.13
C GLU A 3 -21.02 46.90 -9.79
N LEU A 4 -20.98 45.57 -9.88
CA LEU A 4 -19.80 44.80 -9.68
C LEU A 4 -18.70 45.09 -10.72
N ALA A 5 -19.10 45.34 -11.96
CA ALA A 5 -18.19 45.73 -13.03
C ALA A 5 -17.62 47.15 -12.81
N GLN A 6 -18.43 48.10 -12.33
CA GLN A 6 -17.98 49.44 -11.95
C GLN A 6 -16.92 49.41 -10.83
N VAL A 7 -17.14 48.61 -9.83
CA VAL A 7 -16.18 48.45 -8.72
C VAL A 7 -14.86 47.82 -9.19
N LYS A 8 -14.95 46.81 -10.08
CA LYS A 8 -13.76 46.06 -10.54
C LYS A 8 -12.97 46.77 -11.64
N PHE A 9 -13.62 47.61 -12.43
CA PHE A 9 -13.02 48.32 -13.58
C PHE A 9 -13.38 49.79 -13.55
N PRO A 10 -12.95 50.58 -12.56
CA PRO A 10 -13.45 51.93 -12.28
C PRO A 10 -13.24 52.97 -13.43
N ASN A 11 -12.36 52.63 -14.40
CA ASN A 11 -11.94 53.59 -15.44
C ASN A 11 -12.43 53.17 -16.85
N LEU A 12 -13.49 52.33 -16.97
CA LEU A 12 -14.02 51.98 -18.28
C LEU A 12 -14.97 53.07 -18.83
N VAL A 13 -14.93 53.23 -20.16
CA VAL A 13 -15.75 54.21 -20.86
C VAL A 13 -17.25 53.87 -20.80
N SER A 14 -17.59 52.60 -20.70
CA SER A 14 -18.97 52.11 -20.61
C SER A 14 -19.06 50.82 -19.79
N TYR A 15 -20.19 50.61 -19.15
CA TYR A 15 -20.51 49.39 -18.39
C TYR A 15 -21.69 48.62 -18.99
N SER A 16 -22.05 48.91 -20.26
CA SER A 16 -23.07 48.12 -20.96
C SER A 16 -22.61 46.68 -21.14
N LEU A 17 -23.56 45.74 -21.19
CA LEU A 17 -23.24 44.29 -21.43
C LEU A 17 -22.48 44.09 -22.73
N GLU A 18 -22.82 44.85 -23.77
CA GLU A 18 -22.13 44.83 -25.05
C GLU A 18 -20.66 45.27 -24.90
N TYR A 19 -20.41 46.41 -24.28
CA TYR A 19 -19.07 46.97 -24.10
C TYR A 19 -18.20 46.03 -23.27
N LEU A 20 -18.74 45.57 -22.12
CA LEU A 20 -18.03 44.68 -21.23
C LEU A 20 -17.75 43.31 -21.89
N SER A 21 -18.71 42.78 -22.67
CA SER A 21 -18.52 41.52 -23.40
C SER A 21 -17.45 41.64 -24.45
N LYS A 22 -17.37 42.74 -25.17
CA LYS A 22 -16.31 43.03 -26.16
C LYS A 22 -14.95 43.28 -25.47
N HIS A 23 -14.90 44.11 -24.46
CA HIS A 23 -13.70 44.48 -23.73
C HIS A 23 -13.05 43.25 -23.08
N LEU A 24 -13.85 42.36 -22.50
CA LEU A 24 -13.40 41.16 -21.84
C LEU A 24 -13.32 39.93 -22.77
N GLN A 25 -13.59 40.11 -24.06
CA GLN A 25 -13.59 39.07 -25.08
C GLN A 25 -14.44 37.83 -24.71
N LEU A 26 -15.65 38.10 -24.20
CA LEU A 26 -16.53 37.01 -23.79
C LEU A 26 -17.10 36.27 -25.01
N LYS A 27 -17.18 34.94 -24.90
CA LYS A 27 -17.82 34.08 -25.90
C LYS A 27 -18.86 33.20 -25.20
N VAL A 28 -20.02 33.05 -25.85
CA VAL A 28 -21.04 32.05 -25.50
C VAL A 28 -21.21 31.15 -26.71
N ASN A 29 -21.11 29.84 -26.53
CA ASN A 29 -21.14 28.84 -27.61
C ASN A 29 -20.17 29.18 -28.77
N ASN A 30 -18.93 29.60 -28.45
CA ASN A 30 -17.87 30.03 -29.37
C ASN A 30 -18.19 31.29 -30.20
N LYS A 31 -19.27 32.03 -29.92
CA LYS A 31 -19.65 33.27 -30.60
C LYS A 31 -19.46 34.48 -29.66
N TYR A 32 -18.90 35.55 -30.23
CA TYR A 32 -18.82 36.83 -29.53
C TYR A 32 -20.20 37.51 -29.41
N PHE A 33 -20.34 38.48 -28.49
CA PHE A 33 -21.56 39.25 -28.35
C PHE A 33 -21.96 39.93 -29.65
N SER A 34 -23.18 39.68 -30.10
CA SER A 34 -23.77 40.28 -31.28
C SER A 34 -24.91 41.24 -30.89
N PRO A 35 -24.83 42.56 -31.24
CA PRO A 35 -25.90 43.50 -30.98
C PRO A 35 -27.23 43.11 -31.61
N LEU A 36 -27.21 42.35 -32.73
CA LEU A 36 -28.42 41.89 -33.42
C LEU A 36 -29.24 40.86 -32.64
N GLN A 37 -28.61 40.19 -31.67
CA GLN A 37 -29.25 39.22 -30.79
C GLN A 37 -29.47 39.75 -29.37
N ALA A 38 -29.00 40.96 -29.10
CA ALA A 38 -29.27 41.66 -27.85
C ALA A 38 -30.79 41.87 -27.63
N HIS A 39 -31.19 41.95 -26.38
CA HIS A 39 -32.60 42.03 -25.94
C HIS A 39 -33.39 40.71 -26.02
N SER A 40 -32.73 39.60 -26.39
CA SER A 40 -33.28 38.29 -26.07
C SER A 40 -32.92 37.89 -24.64
N ALA A 41 -33.94 37.67 -23.81
CA ALA A 41 -33.74 37.40 -22.37
C ALA A 41 -32.77 36.25 -22.13
N LYS A 42 -32.83 35.20 -22.93
CA LYS A 42 -31.91 34.07 -22.84
C LYS A 42 -30.46 34.44 -23.22
N TYR A 43 -30.29 35.14 -24.32
CA TYR A 43 -28.99 35.57 -24.84
C TYR A 43 -28.29 36.53 -23.86
N ASP A 44 -29.01 37.55 -23.38
CA ASP A 44 -28.49 38.51 -22.43
C ASP A 44 -28.18 37.88 -21.07
N ALA A 45 -28.98 36.91 -20.61
CA ALA A 45 -28.72 36.17 -19.40
C ALA A 45 -27.44 35.30 -19.51
N GLU A 46 -27.20 34.64 -20.66
CA GLU A 46 -26.00 33.84 -20.90
C GLU A 46 -24.73 34.70 -20.91
N PHE A 47 -24.74 35.88 -21.57
CA PHE A 47 -23.60 36.80 -21.54
C PHE A 47 -23.43 37.47 -20.18
N THR A 48 -24.52 37.82 -19.50
CA THR A 48 -24.49 38.37 -18.13
C THR A 48 -23.89 37.36 -17.15
N TYR A 49 -24.26 36.10 -17.25
CA TYR A 49 -23.69 35.05 -16.45
C TYR A 49 -22.19 34.87 -16.73
N LYS A 50 -21.77 34.85 -18.00
CA LYS A 50 -20.36 34.78 -18.38
C LYS A 50 -19.57 36.00 -17.86
N LEU A 51 -20.13 37.17 -17.94
CA LEU A 51 -19.56 38.40 -17.40
C LEU A 51 -19.37 38.29 -15.88
N TYR A 52 -20.43 37.88 -15.17
CA TYR A 52 -20.39 37.66 -13.72
C TYR A 52 -19.28 36.67 -13.33
N CYS A 53 -19.21 35.52 -13.98
CA CYS A 53 -18.17 34.54 -13.74
C CYS A 53 -16.76 35.12 -13.98
N LYS A 54 -16.55 35.91 -15.06
CA LYS A 54 -15.26 36.48 -15.37
C LYS A 54 -14.81 37.57 -14.38
N ILE A 55 -15.76 38.36 -13.89
CA ILE A 55 -15.52 39.41 -12.89
C ILE A 55 -15.21 38.76 -11.52
N ASN A 56 -16.00 37.78 -11.12
CA ASN A 56 -15.83 37.10 -9.83
C ASN A 56 -14.64 36.15 -9.78
N ARG A 57 -14.19 35.59 -10.93
CA ARG A 57 -13.01 34.72 -10.97
C ARG A 57 -11.78 35.40 -10.35
N LYS A 58 -11.52 36.66 -10.66
CA LYS A 58 -10.37 37.37 -10.10
C LYS A 58 -10.45 37.47 -8.59
N GLN A 59 -11.62 37.80 -8.06
CA GLN A 59 -11.84 37.86 -6.60
C GLN A 59 -11.74 36.49 -5.96
N MET A 60 -12.38 35.50 -6.56
CA MET A 60 -12.31 34.10 -6.10
C MET A 60 -10.87 33.59 -6.07
N TYR A 61 -10.06 33.90 -7.10
CA TYR A 61 -8.66 33.48 -7.14
C TYR A 61 -7.82 34.13 -6.02
N GLU A 62 -8.06 35.41 -5.70
CA GLU A 62 -7.40 36.06 -4.57
C GLU A 62 -7.79 35.41 -3.23
N ASP A 63 -9.08 35.10 -3.05
CA ASP A 63 -9.57 34.41 -1.84
C ASP A 63 -9.05 32.99 -1.70
N LEU A 64 -8.69 32.33 -2.82
CA LEU A 64 -8.17 30.97 -2.84
C LEU A 64 -6.65 30.87 -2.70
N LYS A 65 -5.90 31.97 -2.87
CA LYS A 65 -4.43 31.94 -2.79
C LYS A 65 -3.91 31.35 -1.48
N ASN A 66 -4.64 31.55 -0.38
CA ASN A 66 -4.28 31.10 0.95
C ASN A 66 -4.96 29.78 1.35
N LYS A 67 -5.78 29.18 0.47
CA LYS A 67 -6.44 27.91 0.74
C LYS A 67 -5.66 26.74 0.14
N PRO A 68 -5.70 25.55 0.78
CA PRO A 68 -5.05 24.38 0.23
C PRO A 68 -5.69 23.97 -1.11
N ASN A 69 -4.89 23.45 -2.02
CA ASN A 69 -5.38 22.93 -3.30
C ASN A 69 -6.27 21.68 -3.04
N PRO A 70 -7.57 21.72 -3.36
CA PRO A 70 -8.49 20.63 -3.04
C PRO A 70 -8.23 19.35 -3.85
N PHE A 71 -7.52 19.47 -4.97
CA PHE A 71 -7.20 18.35 -5.87
C PHE A 71 -5.83 17.73 -5.57
N SER A 72 -5.01 18.33 -4.70
CA SER A 72 -3.65 17.86 -4.40
C SER A 72 -3.62 16.48 -3.72
N SER A 73 -4.69 16.11 -3.02
CA SER A 73 -4.84 14.80 -2.39
C SER A 73 -5.55 13.83 -3.35
N SER A 74 -4.80 13.26 -4.28
CA SER A 74 -5.28 12.27 -5.25
C SER A 74 -5.04 10.83 -4.82
N ARG A 75 -4.40 10.60 -3.65
CA ARG A 75 -3.97 9.30 -3.17
C ARG A 75 -4.59 8.98 -1.81
N VAL A 76 -5.03 7.73 -1.67
CA VAL A 76 -5.42 7.09 -0.42
C VAL A 76 -4.36 6.05 -0.08
N ASP A 77 -3.60 6.28 0.99
CA ASP A 77 -2.50 5.38 1.39
C ASP A 77 -2.99 4.17 2.19
N THR A 78 -4.04 4.36 2.97
CA THR A 78 -4.65 3.30 3.78
C THR A 78 -6.17 3.50 3.84
N PRO A 79 -6.96 2.45 4.02
CA PRO A 79 -8.41 2.56 4.16
C PRO A 79 -8.86 3.33 5.41
N PHE A 80 -7.95 3.57 6.36
CA PHE A 80 -8.24 4.30 7.60
C PHE A 80 -8.08 5.83 7.48
N GLN A 81 -7.61 6.33 6.32
CA GLN A 81 -7.57 7.76 6.04
C GLN A 81 -8.90 8.22 5.47
N TYR A 82 -9.41 9.34 6.00
CA TYR A 82 -10.62 9.95 5.46
C TYR A 82 -10.32 10.79 4.22
N HIS A 83 -11.03 10.50 3.14
CA HIS A 83 -11.08 11.34 1.94
C HIS A 83 -12.54 11.57 1.53
N ALA A 84 -12.80 12.71 0.90
CA ALA A 84 -14.12 12.99 0.33
C ALA A 84 -14.49 11.92 -0.69
N ASP A 85 -15.67 11.33 -0.56
CA ASP A 85 -16.16 10.20 -1.33
C ASP A 85 -17.44 10.54 -2.08
N LEU A 86 -17.54 10.08 -3.34
CA LEU A 86 -18.74 10.16 -4.15
C LEU A 86 -19.36 8.77 -4.26
N LYS A 87 -20.37 8.48 -3.44
CA LYS A 87 -20.97 7.15 -3.29
C LYS A 87 -21.49 6.52 -4.59
N VAL A 88 -21.88 7.33 -5.57
CA VAL A 88 -22.39 6.85 -6.88
C VAL A 88 -21.31 6.16 -7.71
N VAL A 89 -20.02 6.52 -7.50
CA VAL A 89 -18.90 5.87 -8.17
C VAL A 89 -18.68 4.51 -7.52
N TYR A 90 -18.65 3.45 -8.32
CA TYR A 90 -18.48 2.06 -7.86
C TYR A 90 -19.52 1.61 -6.81
N GLN A 91 -20.76 2.12 -6.90
CA GLN A 91 -21.81 1.73 -5.97
C GLN A 91 -22.17 0.24 -6.07
N GLN A 92 -22.20 -0.31 -7.30
CA GLN A 92 -22.52 -1.73 -7.51
C GLN A 92 -21.43 -2.64 -6.96
N GLU A 93 -20.18 -2.28 -7.17
CA GLU A 93 -19.00 -2.99 -6.68
C GLU A 93 -18.94 -2.98 -5.14
N PHE A 94 -19.26 -1.83 -4.54
CA PHE A 94 -19.38 -1.69 -3.09
C PHE A 94 -20.50 -2.57 -2.51
N GLU A 95 -21.69 -2.53 -3.10
CA GLU A 95 -22.84 -3.33 -2.63
C GLU A 95 -22.60 -4.83 -2.84
N LEU A 96 -21.87 -5.22 -3.89
CA LEU A 96 -21.45 -6.61 -4.07
C LEU A 96 -20.56 -7.06 -2.91
N LEU A 97 -19.49 -6.32 -2.59
CA LEU A 97 -18.62 -6.66 -1.47
C LEU A 97 -19.39 -6.71 -0.14
N ARG A 98 -20.31 -5.79 0.07
CA ARG A 98 -21.16 -5.76 1.25
C ARG A 98 -22.11 -6.97 1.33
N SER A 99 -22.68 -7.38 0.20
CA SER A 99 -23.55 -8.56 0.15
C SER A 99 -22.79 -9.84 0.47
N ILE A 100 -21.55 -9.98 -0.01
CA ILE A 100 -20.69 -11.13 0.30
C ILE A 100 -20.43 -11.23 1.81
N ILE A 101 -20.20 -10.10 2.49
CA ILE A 101 -20.03 -10.09 3.95
C ILE A 101 -21.30 -10.58 4.65
N ALA A 102 -22.47 -10.17 4.17
CA ALA A 102 -23.75 -10.65 4.69
C ALA A 102 -23.94 -12.15 4.45
N ASP A 103 -23.56 -12.66 3.29
CA ASP A 103 -23.60 -14.09 2.97
C ASP A 103 -22.69 -14.90 3.89
N ILE A 104 -21.45 -14.44 4.17
CA ILE A 104 -20.53 -15.10 5.11
C ILE A 104 -21.17 -15.19 6.51
N LYS A 105 -21.80 -14.12 6.95
CA LYS A 105 -22.46 -14.07 8.26
C LYS A 105 -23.64 -15.04 8.37
N GLN A 106 -24.37 -15.23 7.27
CA GLN A 106 -25.56 -16.09 7.21
C GLN A 106 -25.23 -17.55 6.92
N ASP A 107 -24.03 -17.84 6.39
CA ASP A 107 -23.59 -19.20 6.10
C ASP A 107 -23.41 -19.98 7.42
N PRO A 108 -24.12 -21.11 7.62
CA PRO A 108 -23.96 -21.93 8.83
C PRO A 108 -22.54 -22.44 9.04
N ASN A 109 -21.78 -22.61 7.97
CA ASN A 109 -20.37 -23.06 8.03
C ASN A 109 -19.39 -21.90 8.15
N HIS A 110 -19.85 -20.65 8.01
CA HIS A 110 -19.03 -19.44 8.04
C HIS A 110 -17.78 -19.54 7.16
N GLN A 111 -17.95 -20.10 5.95
CA GLN A 111 -16.84 -20.25 5.01
C GLN A 111 -16.32 -18.90 4.55
N SER A 112 -15.00 -18.76 4.52
CA SER A 112 -14.37 -17.57 3.96
C SER A 112 -14.60 -17.48 2.45
N LYS A 113 -14.81 -16.26 1.96
CA LYS A 113 -15.02 -15.92 0.55
C LYS A 113 -13.87 -15.10 0.03
N GLY A 114 -13.56 -15.25 -1.26
CA GLY A 114 -12.54 -14.48 -1.95
C GLY A 114 -13.12 -13.47 -2.91
N ALA A 115 -12.52 -12.28 -2.98
CA ALA A 115 -12.82 -11.28 -4.00
C ALA A 115 -11.51 -10.71 -4.57
N VAL A 116 -11.44 -10.57 -5.89
CA VAL A 116 -10.32 -9.88 -6.56
C VAL A 116 -10.84 -8.56 -7.11
N VAL A 117 -10.32 -7.44 -6.61
CA VAL A 117 -10.65 -6.10 -7.11
C VAL A 117 -9.61 -5.69 -8.13
N ILE A 118 -10.02 -5.63 -9.38
CA ILE A 118 -9.16 -5.41 -10.54
C ILE A 118 -9.41 -4.02 -11.10
N GLY A 119 -8.35 -3.23 -11.25
CA GLY A 119 -8.46 -1.89 -11.83
C GLY A 119 -7.10 -1.29 -12.13
N GLU A 120 -7.05 -0.42 -13.12
CA GLU A 120 -5.85 0.29 -13.54
C GLU A 120 -5.23 1.13 -12.41
N PRO A 121 -3.94 1.52 -12.52
CA PRO A 121 -3.32 2.45 -11.58
C PRO A 121 -4.15 3.74 -11.46
N GLY A 122 -4.49 4.11 -10.20
CA GLY A 122 -5.30 5.30 -9.94
C GLY A 122 -6.80 5.18 -10.25
N SER A 123 -7.32 3.95 -10.46
CA SER A 123 -8.75 3.70 -10.61
C SER A 123 -9.55 3.90 -9.32
N GLY A 124 -8.91 3.84 -8.15
CA GLY A 124 -9.57 4.01 -6.85
C GLY A 124 -9.78 2.73 -6.05
N LYS A 125 -9.01 1.64 -6.28
CA LYS A 125 -9.08 0.39 -5.50
C LYS A 125 -9.00 0.65 -3.99
N THR A 126 -7.94 1.29 -3.53
CA THR A 126 -7.77 1.64 -2.11
C THR A 126 -8.85 2.60 -1.60
N HIS A 127 -9.38 3.47 -2.48
CA HIS A 127 -10.50 4.36 -2.14
C HIS A 127 -11.81 3.58 -1.90
N LEU A 128 -12.08 2.52 -2.69
CA LEU A 128 -13.19 1.61 -2.44
C LEU A 128 -13.03 0.90 -1.09
N MET A 129 -11.81 0.47 -0.73
CA MET A 129 -11.52 -0.10 0.60
C MET A 129 -11.71 0.92 1.72
N MET A 130 -11.35 2.19 1.49
CA MET A 130 -11.65 3.28 2.43
C MET A 130 -13.16 3.45 2.64
N ARG A 131 -13.98 3.36 1.59
CA ARG A 131 -15.45 3.39 1.72
C ARG A 131 -15.96 2.21 2.54
N LEU A 132 -15.44 1.00 2.31
CA LEU A 132 -15.76 -0.17 3.13
C LEU A 132 -15.42 0.09 4.61
N ALA A 133 -14.25 0.68 4.87
CA ALA A 133 -13.87 1.06 6.23
C ALA A 133 -14.85 2.07 6.84
N GLN A 134 -15.19 3.14 6.12
CA GLN A 134 -16.10 4.17 6.64
C GLN A 134 -17.50 3.63 6.96
N GLU A 135 -18.04 2.75 6.14
CA GLU A 135 -19.38 2.22 6.32
C GLU A 135 -19.43 1.05 7.33
N LEU A 136 -18.40 0.21 7.38
CA LEU A 136 -18.42 -1.04 8.12
C LEU A 136 -17.53 -1.08 9.37
N PHE A 137 -16.64 -0.12 9.56
CA PHE A 137 -15.66 -0.11 10.65
C PHE A 137 -16.28 -0.09 12.06
N GLN A 138 -17.51 0.43 12.18
CA GLN A 138 -18.27 0.41 13.43
C GLN A 138 -18.75 -0.99 13.82
N VAL A 139 -18.89 -1.88 12.84
CA VAL A 139 -19.49 -3.20 12.99
C VAL A 139 -18.45 -4.30 12.76
N ASN A 140 -17.81 -4.31 11.60
CA ASN A 140 -16.81 -5.31 11.21
C ASN A 140 -15.39 -4.92 11.62
N ARG A 141 -14.48 -5.90 11.58
CA ARG A 141 -13.03 -5.71 11.75
C ARG A 141 -12.37 -5.72 10.39
N LEU A 142 -11.67 -4.65 10.07
CA LEU A 142 -11.02 -4.44 8.78
C LEU A 142 -9.50 -4.54 8.96
N LEU A 143 -8.89 -5.51 8.29
CA LEU A 143 -7.50 -5.88 8.40
C LEU A 143 -6.80 -5.55 7.09
N PHE A 144 -5.89 -4.58 7.12
CA PHE A 144 -5.21 -4.06 5.95
C PHE A 144 -3.77 -4.54 5.89
N ILE A 145 -3.42 -5.24 4.82
CA ILE A 145 -2.14 -5.90 4.65
C ILE A 145 -1.53 -5.43 3.34
N ARG A 146 -0.34 -4.87 3.41
CA ARG A 146 0.48 -4.57 2.23
C ARG A 146 1.27 -5.79 1.81
N GLN A 147 1.83 -5.76 0.60
CA GLN A 147 2.66 -6.85 0.12
C GLN A 147 3.74 -7.26 1.13
N PRO A 148 3.98 -8.57 1.29
CA PRO A 148 5.14 -9.05 2.04
C PRO A 148 6.43 -8.72 1.29
N ASN A 149 7.52 -8.65 2.04
CA ASN A 149 8.85 -8.28 1.53
C ASN A 149 9.92 -9.37 1.76
N ASN A 150 9.56 -10.46 2.44
CA ASN A 150 10.44 -11.58 2.70
C ASN A 150 9.73 -12.90 2.41
N SER A 151 10.31 -13.71 1.52
CA SER A 151 9.70 -14.97 1.09
C SER A 151 9.60 -16.04 2.17
N GLN A 152 10.41 -15.95 3.22
CA GLN A 152 10.44 -16.96 4.29
C GLN A 152 9.50 -16.63 5.47
N THR A 153 8.90 -15.43 5.48
CA THR A 153 8.10 -14.94 6.62
C THR A 153 6.80 -14.28 6.17
N VAL A 154 6.11 -14.89 5.20
CA VAL A 154 4.90 -14.31 4.59
C VAL A 154 3.70 -14.33 5.55
N LEU A 155 3.48 -15.44 6.25
CA LEU A 155 2.41 -15.56 7.26
C LEU A 155 2.70 -14.66 8.47
N TYR A 156 3.94 -14.58 8.92
CA TYR A 156 4.34 -13.69 9.99
C TYR A 156 4.14 -12.21 9.60
N HIS A 157 4.52 -11.84 8.37
CA HIS A 157 4.25 -10.49 7.85
C HIS A 157 2.75 -10.20 7.85
N THR A 158 1.95 -11.11 7.31
CA THR A 158 0.48 -11.01 7.28
C THR A 158 -0.09 -10.82 8.68
N TYR A 159 0.32 -11.66 9.63
CA TYR A 159 -0.11 -11.58 11.02
C TYR A 159 0.29 -10.26 11.69
N SER A 160 1.50 -9.79 11.46
CA SER A 160 1.97 -8.51 12.01
C SER A 160 1.11 -7.35 11.50
N ARG A 161 0.74 -7.32 10.21
CA ARG A 161 -0.16 -6.29 9.65
C ARG A 161 -1.60 -6.42 10.16
N ILE A 162 -2.06 -7.64 10.42
CA ILE A 162 -3.35 -7.89 11.10
C ILE A 162 -3.32 -7.28 12.50
N LEU A 163 -2.29 -7.51 13.29
CA LEU A 163 -2.17 -6.92 14.62
C LEU A 163 -2.12 -5.39 14.57
N GLU A 164 -1.36 -4.81 13.65
CA GLU A 164 -1.33 -3.36 13.46
C GLU A 164 -2.71 -2.80 13.08
N SER A 165 -3.47 -3.50 12.24
CA SER A 165 -4.84 -3.10 11.91
C SER A 165 -5.77 -3.22 13.12
N LEU A 166 -5.63 -4.26 13.94
CA LEU A 166 -6.46 -4.49 15.12
C LEU A 166 -6.29 -3.43 16.21
N ILE A 167 -5.13 -2.76 16.29
CA ILE A 167 -4.90 -1.66 17.23
C ILE A 167 -5.40 -0.30 16.71
N GLU A 168 -5.83 -0.20 15.45
CA GLU A 168 -6.42 1.04 14.93
C GLU A 168 -7.72 1.36 15.68
N LYS A 169 -7.90 2.65 16.02
CA LYS A 169 -9.07 3.12 16.75
C LYS A 169 -10.29 3.23 15.83
N ILE A 170 -11.42 2.78 16.33
CA ILE A 170 -12.70 2.93 15.63
C ILE A 170 -13.08 4.42 15.64
N PRO A 171 -13.38 5.04 14.48
CA PRO A 171 -13.73 6.45 14.40
C PRO A 171 -14.87 6.83 15.35
N GLY A 172 -14.68 7.93 16.05
CA GLY A 172 -15.66 8.42 17.05
C GLY A 172 -15.72 7.62 18.34
N ARG A 173 -14.82 6.66 18.57
CA ARG A 173 -14.72 5.87 19.81
C ARG A 173 -13.28 5.87 20.33
N ASN A 174 -13.15 5.77 21.64
CA ASN A 174 -11.82 5.56 22.27
C ASN A 174 -11.55 4.06 22.47
N GLN A 175 -11.85 3.26 21.44
CA GLN A 175 -11.72 1.80 21.45
C GLN A 175 -11.07 1.32 20.16
N THR A 176 -10.16 0.36 20.27
CA THR A 176 -9.52 -0.29 19.12
C THR A 176 -10.41 -1.37 18.52
N GLN A 177 -10.11 -1.81 17.29
CA GLN A 177 -10.77 -2.94 16.66
C GLN A 177 -10.63 -4.23 17.50
N LEU A 178 -9.44 -4.46 18.08
CA LEU A 178 -9.17 -5.61 18.95
C LEU A 178 -10.07 -5.60 20.17
N GLU A 179 -10.13 -4.46 20.88
CA GLU A 179 -10.99 -4.33 22.06
C GLU A 179 -12.46 -4.57 21.73
N ALA A 180 -12.94 -4.10 20.58
CA ALA A 180 -14.31 -4.34 20.12
C ALA A 180 -14.57 -5.81 19.81
N LEU A 181 -13.67 -6.46 19.02
CA LEU A 181 -13.73 -7.88 18.74
C LEU A 181 -13.85 -8.72 20.01
N LEU A 182 -12.93 -8.48 20.94
CA LEU A 182 -12.84 -9.28 22.18
C LEU A 182 -14.01 -9.02 23.12
N ALA A 183 -14.43 -7.76 23.28
CA ALA A 183 -15.59 -7.42 24.10
C ALA A 183 -16.86 -8.12 23.63
N ASN A 184 -17.13 -8.06 22.30
CA ASN A 184 -18.29 -8.73 21.72
C ASN A 184 -18.19 -10.25 21.87
N SER A 185 -17.02 -10.81 21.55
CA SER A 185 -16.80 -12.27 21.63
C SER A 185 -16.97 -12.79 23.06
N PHE A 186 -16.35 -12.17 24.04
CA PHE A 186 -16.44 -12.63 25.44
C PHE A 186 -17.84 -12.53 26.02
N ILE A 187 -18.58 -11.46 25.72
CA ILE A 187 -19.95 -11.32 26.24
C ILE A 187 -20.91 -12.27 25.55
N LYS A 188 -20.80 -12.48 24.24
CA LYS A 188 -21.62 -13.46 23.53
C LYS A 188 -21.31 -14.90 24.00
N LEU A 189 -20.04 -15.19 24.24
CA LEU A 189 -19.61 -16.47 24.80
C LEU A 189 -20.24 -16.72 26.17
N LEU A 190 -20.14 -15.78 27.11
CA LEU A 190 -20.73 -15.91 28.45
C LEU A 190 -22.26 -16.04 28.41
N ARG A 191 -22.93 -15.39 27.44
CA ARG A 191 -24.38 -15.53 27.24
C ARG A 191 -24.77 -16.87 26.62
N GLY A 192 -23.95 -17.43 25.73
CA GLY A 192 -24.20 -18.66 25.00
C GLY A 192 -23.94 -19.94 25.79
N MET A 193 -23.19 -19.88 26.88
CA MET A 193 -22.93 -21.03 27.76
C MET A 193 -23.92 -21.09 28.92
N THR A 194 -24.00 -22.26 29.59
CA THR A 194 -24.72 -22.37 30.88
C THR A 194 -24.11 -21.37 31.86
N GLN A 195 -24.91 -20.37 32.25
CA GLN A 195 -24.43 -19.23 33.01
C GLN A 195 -24.19 -19.57 34.47
N THR A 196 -23.02 -19.22 34.96
CA THR A 196 -22.69 -19.19 36.40
C THR A 196 -23.12 -17.85 37.03
N LYS A 197 -23.15 -17.77 38.36
CA LYS A 197 -23.38 -16.49 39.07
C LYS A 197 -22.37 -15.41 38.65
N LYS A 198 -21.13 -15.79 38.40
CA LYS A 198 -20.08 -14.87 37.98
C LYS A 198 -20.28 -14.37 36.53
N ASP A 199 -20.76 -15.23 35.63
CA ASP A 199 -21.14 -14.83 34.26
C ASP A 199 -22.23 -13.76 34.32
N GLN A 200 -23.29 -14.00 35.13
CA GLN A 200 -24.39 -13.06 35.33
C GLN A 200 -23.93 -11.72 35.88
N GLU A 201 -23.01 -11.72 36.86
CA GLU A 201 -22.40 -10.49 37.38
C GLU A 201 -21.65 -9.70 36.31
N ILE A 202 -20.82 -10.37 35.51
CA ILE A 202 -20.07 -9.72 34.43
C ILE A 202 -21.02 -9.16 33.35
N ILE A 203 -22.01 -9.94 32.90
CA ILE A 203 -23.01 -9.53 31.95
C ILE A 203 -23.82 -8.33 32.48
N ALA A 204 -24.23 -8.36 33.75
CA ALA A 204 -25.00 -7.29 34.37
C ALA A 204 -24.18 -5.97 34.47
N VAL A 205 -22.87 -6.04 34.70
CA VAL A 205 -22.00 -4.87 34.75
C VAL A 205 -21.90 -4.20 33.37
N VAL A 206 -21.86 -4.99 32.30
CA VAL A 206 -21.73 -4.51 30.93
C VAL A 206 -23.08 -4.07 30.36
N LYS A 207 -24.18 -4.59 30.87
CA LYS A 207 -25.57 -4.37 30.40
C LYS A 207 -25.70 -4.67 28.90
N ASP A 208 -26.26 -3.72 28.15
CA ASP A 208 -26.48 -3.85 26.70
C ASP A 208 -25.32 -3.29 25.86
N ASP A 209 -24.36 -2.61 26.50
CA ASP A 209 -23.18 -2.07 25.83
C ASP A 209 -21.95 -2.92 26.13
N TYR A 210 -21.72 -3.97 25.33
CA TYR A 210 -20.53 -4.85 25.48
C TYR A 210 -19.21 -4.07 25.35
N ARG A 211 -19.23 -2.95 24.63
CA ARG A 211 -18.08 -2.07 24.37
C ARG A 211 -17.55 -1.45 25.67
N SER A 212 -18.40 -1.36 26.67
CA SER A 212 -18.01 -0.88 27.99
C SER A 212 -17.21 -1.91 28.83
N LEU A 213 -16.99 -3.15 28.34
CA LEU A 213 -16.34 -4.23 29.08
C LEU A 213 -15.02 -3.79 29.72
N TYR A 214 -14.11 -3.22 28.92
CA TYR A 214 -12.80 -2.77 29.39
C TYR A 214 -12.90 -1.66 30.43
N ASN A 215 -13.75 -0.66 30.18
CA ASN A 215 -13.95 0.44 31.11
C ASN A 215 -14.57 -0.01 32.43
N ARG A 216 -15.43 -1.03 32.41
CA ARG A 216 -16.17 -1.50 33.58
C ARG A 216 -15.45 -2.58 34.37
N LEU A 217 -14.81 -3.52 33.70
CA LEU A 217 -13.96 -4.49 34.36
C LEU A 217 -12.61 -3.91 34.74
N GLY A 218 -12.18 -2.89 34.05
CA GLY A 218 -10.89 -2.20 34.16
C GLY A 218 -9.73 -3.14 33.99
N ALA A 219 -8.66 -2.58 33.55
CA ALA A 219 -7.38 -3.25 33.59
C ALA A 219 -6.60 -2.88 34.85
N GLU A 220 -7.16 -2.12 35.78
CA GLU A 220 -6.46 -1.64 36.97
C GLU A 220 -6.50 -2.65 38.10
N GLY A 221 -5.37 -2.87 38.77
CA GLY A 221 -5.00 -3.87 39.74
C GLY A 221 -5.86 -4.05 40.99
N THR A 222 -7.18 -3.86 40.88
CA THR A 222 -8.07 -4.25 41.96
C THR A 222 -8.33 -5.76 41.87
N GLN A 223 -8.28 -6.45 43.00
CA GLN A 223 -8.46 -7.90 43.10
C GLN A 223 -9.74 -8.39 42.39
N ARG A 224 -10.86 -7.67 42.54
CA ARG A 224 -12.15 -7.99 41.90
C ARG A 224 -12.07 -8.03 40.38
N LYS A 225 -11.36 -7.08 39.78
CA LYS A 225 -11.20 -7.00 38.31
C LYS A 225 -10.32 -8.13 37.76
N ARG A 226 -9.24 -8.47 38.51
CA ARG A 226 -8.39 -9.61 38.18
C ARG A 226 -9.16 -10.93 38.22
N GLU A 227 -9.98 -11.16 39.24
CA GLU A 227 -10.84 -12.35 39.31
C GLU A 227 -11.84 -12.43 38.12
N SER A 228 -12.38 -11.30 37.66
CA SER A 228 -13.28 -11.27 36.53
C SER A 228 -12.56 -11.65 35.22
N TRP A 229 -11.35 -11.16 35.01
CA TRP A 229 -10.53 -11.56 33.86
C TRP A 229 -10.07 -13.02 33.90
N GLN A 230 -9.70 -13.53 35.08
CA GLN A 230 -9.41 -14.96 35.26
C GLN A 230 -10.63 -15.83 34.98
N HIS A 231 -11.82 -15.36 35.37
CA HIS A 231 -13.06 -16.06 35.05
C HIS A 231 -13.35 -16.07 33.56
N ILE A 232 -13.16 -14.93 32.84
CA ILE A 232 -13.28 -14.86 31.38
C ILE A 232 -12.29 -15.82 30.72
N GLU A 233 -11.03 -15.86 31.18
CA GLU A 233 -10.00 -16.79 30.67
C GLU A 233 -10.48 -18.24 30.79
N LYS A 234 -10.95 -18.64 31.97
CA LYS A 234 -11.47 -19.98 32.22
C LYS A 234 -12.63 -20.33 31.31
N ARG A 235 -13.64 -19.42 31.21
CA ARG A 235 -14.84 -19.64 30.38
C ARG A 235 -14.49 -19.69 28.89
N THR A 236 -13.58 -18.86 28.43
CA THR A 236 -13.11 -18.86 27.04
C THR A 236 -12.39 -20.17 26.70
N ASN A 237 -11.55 -20.67 27.61
CA ASN A 237 -10.89 -21.96 27.42
C ASN A 237 -11.90 -23.13 27.44
N GLU A 238 -12.89 -23.14 28.34
CA GLU A 238 -13.97 -24.15 28.36
C GLU A 238 -14.75 -24.17 27.05
N TRP A 239 -15.13 -22.98 26.55
CA TRP A 239 -15.81 -22.85 25.26
C TRP A 239 -14.93 -23.35 24.12
N TRP A 240 -13.64 -22.94 24.08
CA TRP A 240 -12.73 -23.36 23.03
C TRP A 240 -12.58 -24.89 22.99
N LEU A 241 -12.34 -25.49 24.15
CA LEU A 241 -12.18 -26.94 24.25
C LEU A 241 -13.45 -27.69 23.82
N SER A 242 -14.62 -27.15 24.12
CA SER A 242 -15.91 -27.76 23.70
C SER A 242 -16.16 -27.68 22.22
N GLN A 243 -15.67 -26.64 21.54
CA GLN A 243 -15.89 -26.41 20.09
C GLN A 243 -14.79 -27.01 19.22
N TYR A 244 -13.54 -26.92 19.63
CA TYR A 244 -12.36 -27.18 18.80
C TYR A 244 -11.42 -28.24 19.38
N GLY A 245 -11.66 -28.70 20.58
CA GLY A 245 -10.80 -29.65 21.26
C GLY A 245 -9.53 -29.01 21.84
N SER A 246 -8.59 -29.86 22.30
CA SER A 246 -7.35 -29.45 22.96
C SER A 246 -6.14 -29.45 22.03
N ALA A 247 -6.32 -29.71 20.73
CA ALA A 247 -5.21 -29.77 19.78
C ALA A 247 -4.67 -28.38 19.47
N GLY A 248 -3.35 -28.29 19.26
CA GLY A 248 -2.68 -27.07 18.84
C GLY A 248 -2.33 -26.11 19.98
N TYR A 249 -1.80 -24.95 19.59
CA TYR A 249 -1.30 -23.91 20.50
C TYR A 249 -2.36 -22.83 20.84
N SER A 250 -3.53 -22.92 20.22
CA SER A 250 -4.64 -21.96 20.35
C SER A 250 -5.03 -21.60 21.79
N PRO A 251 -5.11 -22.54 22.76
CA PRO A 251 -5.41 -22.19 24.15
C PRO A 251 -4.38 -21.24 24.78
N GLN A 252 -3.10 -21.36 24.43
CA GLN A 252 -2.05 -20.47 24.91
C GLN A 252 -2.13 -19.09 24.25
N ILE A 253 -2.50 -19.02 22.97
CA ILE A 253 -2.74 -17.76 22.28
C ILE A 253 -3.92 -17.02 22.91
N ILE A 254 -5.03 -17.71 23.20
CA ILE A 254 -6.19 -17.14 23.91
C ILE A 254 -5.78 -16.60 25.28
N LYS A 255 -4.98 -17.37 26.02
CA LYS A 255 -4.44 -16.93 27.31
C LYS A 255 -3.61 -15.66 27.17
N GLY A 256 -2.74 -15.57 26.15
CA GLY A 256 -1.97 -14.37 25.83
C GLY A 256 -2.86 -13.17 25.52
N ILE A 257 -3.91 -13.34 24.68
CA ILE A 257 -4.89 -12.31 24.34
C ILE A 257 -5.59 -11.78 25.61
N ILE A 258 -6.05 -12.66 26.48
CA ILE A 258 -6.75 -12.25 27.71
C ILE A 258 -5.80 -11.55 28.69
N LYS A 259 -4.56 -12.00 28.78
CA LYS A 259 -3.53 -11.32 29.60
C LYS A 259 -3.21 -9.93 29.06
N PHE A 260 -3.12 -9.75 27.74
CA PHE A 260 -2.99 -8.44 27.13
C PHE A 260 -4.14 -7.50 27.56
N CYS A 261 -5.37 -7.99 27.58
CA CYS A 261 -6.53 -7.22 28.02
C CYS A 261 -6.57 -6.93 29.54
N SER A 262 -6.02 -7.84 30.34
CA SER A 262 -6.14 -7.79 31.82
C SER A 262 -5.03 -7.03 32.52
N TYR A 263 -3.87 -6.89 31.90
CA TYR A 263 -2.73 -6.21 32.52
C TYR A 263 -2.80 -4.69 32.31
N THR A 264 -2.51 -3.94 33.38
CA THR A 264 -2.33 -2.48 33.38
C THR A 264 -0.89 -2.05 33.55
N ASP A 265 -0.07 -2.95 34.12
CA ASP A 265 1.35 -2.72 34.22
C ASP A 265 1.93 -2.66 32.80
N ARG A 266 2.48 -1.50 32.44
CA ARG A 266 2.98 -1.23 31.08
C ARG A 266 4.02 -2.24 30.63
N ARG A 267 4.93 -2.63 31.53
CA ARG A 267 5.99 -3.58 31.20
C ARG A 267 5.43 -4.99 30.95
N ARG A 268 4.43 -5.42 31.70
CA ARG A 268 3.74 -6.70 31.44
C ARG A 268 2.96 -6.66 30.11
N GLN A 269 2.30 -5.57 29.84
CA GLN A 269 1.61 -5.40 28.53
C GLN A 269 2.59 -5.45 27.36
N GLU A 270 3.73 -4.78 27.47
CA GLU A 270 4.79 -4.81 26.47
C GLU A 270 5.31 -6.23 26.22
N LEU A 271 5.56 -7.00 27.29
CA LEU A 271 5.98 -8.40 27.16
C LEU A 271 4.91 -9.28 26.49
N VAL A 272 3.65 -9.14 26.91
CA VAL A 272 2.56 -9.90 26.29
C VAL A 272 2.37 -9.49 24.83
N THR A 273 2.51 -8.21 24.51
CA THR A 273 2.47 -7.72 23.11
C THR A 273 3.59 -8.33 22.28
N ARG A 274 4.81 -8.38 22.82
CA ARG A 274 5.94 -9.03 22.15
C ARG A 274 5.66 -10.51 21.90
N TRP A 275 5.17 -11.21 22.92
CA TRP A 275 4.81 -12.62 22.80
C TRP A 275 3.73 -12.87 21.74
N LEU A 276 2.63 -12.09 21.78
CA LEU A 276 1.56 -12.15 20.78
C LEU A 276 2.05 -11.77 19.38
N SER A 277 3.05 -10.92 19.26
CA SER A 277 3.70 -10.58 17.98
C SER A 277 4.70 -11.64 17.51
N ALA A 278 4.62 -12.87 18.03
CA ALA A 278 5.52 -13.97 17.74
C ALA A 278 7.01 -13.65 17.96
N ASN A 279 7.31 -12.82 18.96
CA ASN A 279 8.67 -12.57 19.42
C ASN A 279 8.99 -13.45 20.63
N GLU A 280 10.23 -13.89 20.70
CA GLU A 280 10.72 -14.71 21.78
C GLU A 280 10.84 -13.90 23.08
N LEU A 281 10.45 -14.51 24.21
CA LEU A 281 10.68 -13.98 25.55
C LEU A 281 11.67 -14.88 26.28
N THR A 282 12.39 -14.33 27.27
CA THR A 282 13.23 -15.12 28.15
C THR A 282 12.37 -15.96 29.11
N SER A 283 12.95 -17.02 29.67
CA SER A 283 12.24 -17.86 30.64
C SER A 283 11.72 -17.05 31.84
N GLU A 284 12.50 -16.07 32.33
CA GLU A 284 12.09 -15.16 33.42
C GLU A 284 10.92 -14.26 33.00
N GLU A 285 10.96 -13.72 31.78
CA GLU A 285 9.88 -12.90 31.21
C GLU A 285 8.59 -13.72 31.03
N LEU A 286 8.70 -14.96 30.53
CA LEU A 286 7.59 -15.90 30.38
C LEU A 286 6.94 -16.23 31.72
N GLU A 287 7.75 -16.56 32.72
CA GLU A 287 7.27 -16.83 34.10
C GLU A 287 6.54 -15.60 34.67
N TRP A 288 7.12 -14.41 34.48
CA TRP A 288 6.53 -13.16 35.00
C TRP A 288 5.17 -12.82 34.38
N VAL A 289 4.97 -13.09 33.08
CA VAL A 289 3.68 -12.92 32.45
C VAL A 289 2.81 -14.19 32.47
N GLY A 290 3.35 -15.33 32.87
CA GLY A 290 2.66 -16.61 32.97
C GLY A 290 2.22 -17.15 31.63
N LEU A 291 3.08 -17.07 30.61
CA LEU A 291 2.88 -17.62 29.27
C LEU A 291 3.91 -18.74 29.00
N SER A 292 3.59 -19.61 28.04
CA SER A 292 4.47 -20.70 27.62
C SER A 292 5.46 -20.24 26.54
N ASN A 293 6.55 -20.97 26.38
CA ASN A 293 7.50 -20.75 25.32
C ASN A 293 7.01 -21.40 24.00
N TRP A 294 6.39 -20.61 23.12
CA TRP A 294 5.89 -21.11 21.83
C TRP A 294 7.03 -21.56 20.90
N HIS A 295 8.18 -20.92 20.98
CA HIS A 295 9.31 -21.17 20.07
C HIS A 295 9.90 -22.58 20.18
N GLU A 296 9.75 -23.26 21.31
CA GLU A 296 10.14 -24.65 21.48
C GLU A 296 9.19 -25.64 20.77
N GLU A 297 7.94 -25.25 20.55
CA GLU A 297 6.88 -26.10 20.02
C GLU A 297 6.62 -25.89 18.52
N MET A 298 6.82 -24.65 18.01
CA MET A 298 6.46 -24.30 16.63
C MET A 298 7.32 -23.19 16.03
N SER A 299 7.28 -23.10 14.71
CA SER A 299 7.91 -21.99 13.99
C SER A 299 7.09 -20.69 14.13
N ARG A 300 7.74 -19.54 13.88
CA ARG A 300 7.07 -18.23 13.83
C ARG A 300 5.93 -18.17 12.80
N GLU A 301 6.12 -18.80 11.64
CA GLU A 301 5.09 -18.90 10.60
C GLU A 301 3.88 -19.72 11.07
N ALA A 302 4.12 -20.86 11.71
CA ALA A 302 3.05 -21.71 12.25
C ALA A 302 2.28 -21.01 13.40
N PHE A 303 2.99 -20.33 14.31
CA PHE A 303 2.36 -19.52 15.37
C PHE A 303 1.47 -18.42 14.75
N SER A 304 1.97 -17.74 13.73
CA SER A 304 1.26 -16.66 13.05
C SER A 304 -0.04 -17.14 12.42
N LEU A 305 -0.02 -18.26 11.70
CA LEU A 305 -1.21 -18.85 11.10
C LEU A 305 -2.22 -19.26 12.16
N GLU A 306 -1.78 -19.91 13.23
CA GLU A 306 -2.66 -20.34 14.31
C GLU A 306 -3.28 -19.15 15.04
N ALA A 307 -2.51 -18.07 15.26
CA ALA A 307 -3.02 -16.85 15.86
C ALA A 307 -4.09 -16.17 14.96
N ILE A 308 -3.88 -16.10 13.65
CA ILE A 308 -4.89 -15.59 12.70
C ILE A 308 -6.16 -16.46 12.79
N ALA A 309 -6.02 -17.78 12.85
CA ALA A 309 -7.15 -18.70 12.98
C ALA A 309 -7.89 -18.51 14.32
N VAL A 310 -7.19 -18.22 15.41
CA VAL A 310 -7.81 -17.91 16.71
C VAL A 310 -8.65 -16.64 16.62
N PHE A 311 -8.14 -15.55 16.05
CA PHE A 311 -8.92 -14.32 15.84
C PHE A 311 -10.14 -14.55 14.96
N SER A 312 -10.01 -15.35 13.91
CA SER A 312 -11.09 -15.71 13.02
C SER A 312 -12.20 -16.49 13.76
N LYS A 313 -11.84 -17.47 14.56
CA LYS A 313 -12.80 -18.23 15.36
C LYS A 313 -13.48 -17.39 16.45
N LEU A 314 -12.77 -16.44 17.05
CA LEU A 314 -13.38 -15.45 17.93
C LEU A 314 -14.35 -14.53 17.20
N SER A 315 -14.09 -14.21 15.92
CA SER A 315 -15.00 -13.39 15.11
C SER A 315 -16.34 -14.06 14.79
N LEU A 316 -16.46 -15.38 14.94
CA LEU A 316 -17.77 -16.08 14.87
C LEU A 316 -18.73 -15.56 15.95
N LEU A 317 -18.20 -15.09 17.05
CA LEU A 317 -18.96 -14.44 18.12
C LEU A 317 -19.03 -12.90 17.95
N ASP A 318 -18.48 -12.33 16.90
CA ASP A 318 -18.54 -10.91 16.57
C ASP A 318 -19.17 -10.71 15.20
N GLU A 319 -18.40 -10.33 14.20
CA GLU A 319 -18.80 -10.10 12.80
C GLU A 319 -17.69 -10.62 11.87
N PRO A 320 -18.00 -10.94 10.60
CA PRO A 320 -16.98 -11.37 9.65
C PRO A 320 -15.80 -10.41 9.55
N LEU A 321 -14.60 -10.98 9.47
CA LEU A 321 -13.37 -10.22 9.24
C LEU A 321 -13.30 -9.79 7.77
N ILE A 322 -12.79 -8.59 7.52
CA ILE A 322 -12.51 -8.09 6.16
C ILE A 322 -10.99 -7.99 6.04
N ILE A 323 -10.39 -8.93 5.33
CA ILE A 323 -8.95 -9.04 5.14
C ILE A 323 -8.59 -8.49 3.76
N ILE A 324 -7.87 -7.38 3.70
CA ILE A 324 -7.54 -6.67 2.46
C ILE A 324 -6.05 -6.75 2.21
N PHE A 325 -5.66 -7.39 1.13
CA PHE A 325 -4.32 -7.31 0.58
C PHE A 325 -4.27 -6.23 -0.50
N ASP A 326 -3.45 -5.21 -0.31
CA ASP A 326 -3.35 -4.06 -1.21
C ASP A 326 -1.89 -3.75 -1.56
N GLN A 327 -1.67 -3.09 -2.68
CA GLN A 327 -0.34 -2.73 -3.17
C GLN A 327 0.54 -3.97 -3.42
N LEU A 328 -0.01 -4.99 -4.09
CA LEU A 328 0.66 -6.27 -4.38
C LEU A 328 1.49 -6.25 -5.68
N GLU A 329 1.57 -5.12 -6.36
CA GLU A 329 2.15 -4.98 -7.69
C GLU A 329 3.63 -5.35 -7.74
N GLY A 330 4.36 -5.07 -6.67
CA GLY A 330 5.78 -5.41 -6.56
C GLY A 330 6.06 -6.91 -6.51
N LEU A 331 5.08 -7.75 -6.12
CA LEU A 331 5.22 -9.21 -6.13
C LEU A 331 5.39 -9.76 -7.55
N GLY A 332 4.88 -9.06 -8.57
CA GLY A 332 5.00 -9.46 -9.96
C GLY A 332 6.36 -9.15 -10.61
N LEU A 333 7.32 -8.62 -9.89
CA LEU A 333 8.66 -8.37 -10.40
C LEU A 333 9.45 -9.67 -10.48
N LYS A 334 10.31 -9.82 -11.50
CA LYS A 334 11.08 -11.08 -11.74
C LYS A 334 11.85 -11.57 -10.52
N HIS A 335 12.47 -10.69 -9.76
CA HIS A 335 13.23 -11.04 -8.57
C HIS A 335 12.34 -11.49 -7.39
N ASN A 336 11.03 -11.27 -7.47
CA ASN A 336 10.06 -11.65 -6.44
C ASN A 336 9.27 -12.93 -6.75
N GLU A 337 9.66 -13.71 -7.76
CA GLU A 337 8.94 -14.92 -8.16
C GLU A 337 8.78 -15.93 -6.99
N ILE A 338 9.83 -16.16 -6.20
CA ILE A 338 9.76 -17.01 -5.00
C ILE A 338 8.83 -16.42 -3.95
N LEU A 339 8.89 -15.10 -3.76
CA LEU A 339 8.01 -14.40 -2.83
C LEU A 339 6.55 -14.48 -3.28
N LEU A 340 6.28 -14.32 -4.57
CA LEU A 340 4.93 -14.44 -5.15
C LEU A 340 4.38 -15.86 -4.94
N LYS A 341 5.18 -16.90 -5.19
CA LYS A 341 4.77 -18.28 -4.95
C LYS A 341 4.44 -18.52 -3.47
N ASN A 342 5.32 -18.10 -2.57
CA ASN A 342 5.12 -18.29 -1.14
C ASN A 342 3.93 -17.44 -0.62
N PHE A 343 3.66 -16.29 -1.23
CA PHE A 343 2.45 -15.51 -0.97
C PHE A 343 1.18 -16.29 -1.38
N GLY A 344 1.19 -16.94 -2.54
CA GLY A 344 0.08 -17.81 -2.97
C GLY A 344 -0.17 -18.95 -1.98
N GLU A 345 0.87 -19.64 -1.53
CA GLU A 345 0.73 -20.70 -0.51
C GLU A 345 0.21 -20.15 0.83
N ALA A 346 0.69 -18.98 1.27
CA ALA A 346 0.19 -18.34 2.48
C ALA A 346 -1.29 -17.97 2.37
N VAL A 347 -1.73 -17.45 1.23
CA VAL A 347 -3.15 -17.17 0.95
C VAL A 347 -3.99 -18.45 1.00
N LYS A 348 -3.48 -19.56 0.45
CA LYS A 348 -4.14 -20.89 0.52
C LYS A 348 -4.30 -21.36 1.96
N GLU A 349 -3.24 -21.27 2.77
CA GLU A 349 -3.29 -21.61 4.19
C GLU A 349 -4.31 -20.75 4.96
N ILE A 350 -4.35 -19.46 4.67
CA ILE A 350 -5.36 -18.55 5.25
C ILE A 350 -6.77 -19.00 4.88
N PHE A 351 -7.06 -19.28 3.60
CA PHE A 351 -8.38 -19.78 3.20
C PHE A 351 -8.75 -21.13 3.84
N THR A 352 -7.75 -21.94 4.16
CA THR A 352 -7.97 -23.28 4.75
C THR A 352 -8.26 -23.19 6.24
N HIS A 353 -7.59 -22.30 6.98
CA HIS A 353 -7.60 -22.24 8.44
C HIS A 353 -8.39 -21.07 9.03
N VAL A 354 -8.65 -20.03 8.23
CA VAL A 354 -9.34 -18.81 8.65
C VAL A 354 -10.77 -18.86 8.14
N SER A 355 -11.74 -18.96 9.04
CA SER A 355 -13.17 -18.93 8.75
C SER A 355 -13.74 -17.52 8.91
N ASN A 356 -15.01 -17.33 8.58
CA ASN A 356 -15.75 -16.09 8.84
C ASN A 356 -15.06 -14.83 8.33
N SER A 357 -14.50 -14.88 7.11
CA SER A 357 -13.76 -13.74 6.55
C SER A 357 -14.02 -13.52 5.05
N LEU A 358 -14.04 -12.25 4.65
CA LEU A 358 -13.91 -11.84 3.25
C LEU A 358 -12.44 -11.48 2.99
N ILE A 359 -11.80 -12.19 2.07
CA ILE A 359 -10.41 -11.97 1.67
C ILE A 359 -10.40 -11.25 0.33
N ILE A 360 -9.87 -10.02 0.30
CA ILE A 360 -9.84 -9.15 -0.88
C ILE A 360 -8.41 -8.99 -1.36
N LEU A 361 -8.16 -9.25 -2.64
CA LEU A 361 -6.89 -8.92 -3.31
C LEU A 361 -7.09 -7.73 -4.25
N ASN A 362 -6.38 -6.63 -4.05
CA ASN A 362 -6.38 -5.46 -4.93
C ASN A 362 -5.24 -5.57 -5.93
N LEU A 363 -5.55 -5.66 -7.24
CA LEU A 363 -4.55 -5.91 -8.28
C LEU A 363 -4.78 -5.06 -9.54
N PHE A 364 -3.72 -4.86 -10.30
CA PHE A 364 -3.81 -4.39 -11.68
C PHE A 364 -4.20 -5.55 -12.61
N PRO A 365 -4.81 -5.28 -13.78
CA PRO A 365 -5.23 -6.34 -14.70
C PRO A 365 -4.09 -7.25 -15.15
N ASP A 366 -2.94 -6.69 -15.52
CA ASP A 366 -1.74 -7.43 -15.93
C ASP A 366 -1.14 -8.26 -14.78
N ARG A 367 -1.20 -7.74 -13.54
CA ARG A 367 -0.74 -8.46 -12.35
C ARG A 367 -1.67 -9.62 -11.98
N TRP A 368 -2.98 -9.42 -12.13
CA TRP A 368 -3.91 -10.51 -11.92
C TRP A 368 -3.68 -11.65 -12.92
N GLN A 369 -3.46 -11.35 -14.21
CA GLN A 369 -3.12 -12.35 -15.20
C GLN A 369 -1.82 -13.10 -14.83
N GLN A 370 -0.78 -12.38 -14.43
CA GLN A 370 0.48 -12.96 -13.96
C GLN A 370 0.27 -13.87 -12.73
N PHE A 371 -0.54 -13.44 -11.74
CA PHE A 371 -0.81 -14.24 -10.55
C PHE A 371 -1.53 -15.54 -10.89
N GLN A 372 -2.46 -15.52 -11.85
CA GLN A 372 -3.13 -16.73 -12.34
C GLN A 372 -2.16 -17.75 -12.95
N GLU A 373 -1.04 -17.32 -13.55
CA GLU A 373 -0.03 -18.21 -14.10
C GLU A 373 0.85 -18.87 -13.01
N PHE A 374 1.07 -18.19 -11.89
CA PHE A 374 1.94 -18.65 -10.81
C PHE A 374 1.21 -19.35 -9.67
N PHE A 375 -0.06 -19.04 -9.46
CA PHE A 375 -0.85 -19.64 -8.40
C PHE A 375 -1.39 -21.01 -8.82
N ASP A 376 -1.46 -21.95 -7.89
CA ASP A 376 -2.20 -23.18 -8.05
C ASP A 376 -3.68 -22.85 -8.39
N GLY A 377 -4.27 -23.63 -9.31
CA GLY A 377 -5.67 -23.46 -9.71
C GLY A 377 -6.64 -23.41 -8.54
N SER A 378 -6.37 -24.19 -7.48
CA SER A 378 -7.18 -24.17 -6.25
C SER A 378 -7.14 -22.85 -5.50
N ILE A 379 -6.01 -22.11 -5.59
CA ILE A 379 -5.88 -20.77 -5.01
C ILE A 379 -6.63 -19.76 -5.87
N VAL A 380 -6.42 -19.85 -7.19
CA VAL A 380 -7.10 -18.95 -8.15
C VAL A 380 -8.62 -19.03 -7.98
N ASP A 381 -9.18 -20.24 -7.94
CA ASP A 381 -10.62 -20.47 -7.78
C ASP A 381 -11.17 -19.86 -6.48
N ARG A 382 -10.43 -19.96 -5.38
CA ARG A 382 -10.84 -19.41 -4.08
C ARG A 382 -10.79 -17.90 -4.04
N VAL A 383 -9.70 -17.29 -4.53
CA VAL A 383 -9.51 -15.82 -4.46
C VAL A 383 -10.36 -15.09 -5.49
N SER A 384 -10.64 -15.69 -6.65
CA SER A 384 -11.43 -15.08 -7.72
C SER A 384 -12.91 -15.49 -7.73
N GLN A 385 -13.41 -15.99 -6.62
CA GLN A 385 -14.82 -16.36 -6.48
C GLN A 385 -15.76 -15.18 -6.84
N TYR A 386 -15.35 -13.96 -6.50
CA TYR A 386 -16.05 -12.73 -6.82
C TYR A 386 -15.08 -11.71 -7.46
N PRO A 387 -14.97 -11.69 -8.81
CA PRO A 387 -14.18 -10.67 -9.49
C PRO A 387 -14.93 -9.35 -9.52
N VAL A 388 -14.26 -8.27 -9.15
CA VAL A 388 -14.77 -6.88 -9.10
C VAL A 388 -13.92 -6.02 -9.99
N TYR A 389 -14.49 -5.50 -11.09
CA TYR A 389 -13.74 -4.71 -12.08
C TYR A 389 -14.04 -3.23 -11.91
N LEU A 390 -13.02 -2.44 -11.57
CA LEU A 390 -13.13 -0.99 -11.49
C LEU A 390 -12.81 -0.34 -12.84
N GLN A 391 -13.84 -0.08 -13.61
CA GLN A 391 -13.71 0.62 -14.88
C GLN A 391 -13.61 2.14 -14.65
N ARG A 392 -12.99 2.85 -15.60
CA ARG A 392 -12.95 4.31 -15.55
C ARG A 392 -14.37 4.89 -15.53
N PRO A 393 -14.73 5.73 -14.56
CA PRO A 393 -16.04 6.39 -14.54
C PRO A 393 -16.24 7.27 -15.78
N ASP A 394 -17.51 7.46 -16.19
CA ASP A 394 -17.87 8.41 -17.23
C ASP A 394 -17.52 9.86 -16.83
N ASN A 395 -17.48 10.74 -17.82
CA ASN A 395 -17.05 12.14 -17.62
C ASN A 395 -17.99 12.91 -16.69
N ASP A 396 -19.26 12.55 -16.59
CA ASP A 396 -20.20 13.19 -15.67
C ASP A 396 -19.88 12.84 -14.22
N LYS A 397 -19.58 11.57 -13.93
CA LYS A 397 -19.12 11.13 -12.59
C LYS A 397 -17.76 11.72 -12.24
N LEU A 398 -16.82 11.80 -13.21
CA LEU A 398 -15.52 12.44 -12.99
C LEU A 398 -15.68 13.93 -12.65
N LYS A 399 -16.57 14.64 -13.37
CA LYS A 399 -16.89 16.03 -13.07
C LYS A 399 -17.49 16.18 -11.67
N GLU A 400 -18.34 15.24 -11.26
CA GLU A 400 -18.92 15.25 -9.91
C GLU A 400 -17.88 14.97 -8.82
N ILE A 401 -16.89 14.08 -9.05
CA ILE A 401 -15.75 13.89 -8.14
C ILE A 401 -14.99 15.21 -7.95
N LEU A 402 -14.71 15.92 -9.05
CA LEU A 402 -14.04 17.23 -8.98
C LEU A 402 -14.89 18.24 -8.21
N ARG A 403 -16.23 18.23 -8.37
CA ARG A 403 -17.15 19.12 -7.67
C ARG A 403 -17.14 18.86 -6.17
N VAL A 404 -17.22 17.62 -5.74
CA VAL A 404 -17.12 17.23 -4.33
C VAL A 404 -15.79 17.70 -3.72
N LYS A 405 -14.69 17.57 -4.45
CA LYS A 405 -13.38 18.06 -4.01
C LYS A 405 -13.33 19.60 -3.94
N ALA A 406 -13.85 20.32 -4.92
CA ALA A 406 -13.89 21.78 -4.95
C ALA A 406 -14.76 22.36 -3.81
N GLN A 407 -15.83 21.67 -3.45
CA GLN A 407 -16.71 22.04 -2.34
C GLN A 407 -16.00 22.06 -0.98
N THR A 408 -14.93 21.28 -0.79
CA THR A 408 -14.15 21.30 0.47
C THR A 408 -13.53 22.67 0.77
N VAL A 409 -13.34 23.50 -0.27
CA VAL A 409 -12.84 24.87 -0.15
C VAL A 409 -13.92 25.94 -0.48
N ASN A 410 -15.18 25.50 -0.61
CA ASN A 410 -16.34 26.32 -0.95
C ASN A 410 -16.18 27.05 -2.31
N VAL A 411 -15.80 26.32 -3.35
CA VAL A 411 -15.64 26.84 -4.70
C VAL A 411 -16.55 26.08 -5.66
N ASP A 412 -17.23 26.84 -6.51
CA ASP A 412 -17.95 26.27 -7.65
C ASP A 412 -16.95 25.87 -8.75
N LEU A 413 -16.99 24.59 -9.10
CA LEU A 413 -16.10 23.99 -10.08
C LEU A 413 -16.21 24.66 -11.47
N ASP A 414 -17.42 25.00 -11.91
CA ASP A 414 -17.67 25.59 -13.24
C ASP A 414 -17.12 27.02 -13.36
N THR A 415 -16.87 27.70 -12.23
CA THR A 415 -16.19 29.01 -12.20
C THR A 415 -14.66 28.87 -12.12
N LEU A 416 -14.16 27.75 -11.63
CA LEU A 416 -12.72 27.52 -11.43
C LEU A 416 -12.01 27.23 -12.77
N PHE A 417 -12.54 26.35 -13.60
CA PHE A 417 -11.91 25.92 -14.85
C PHE A 417 -12.66 26.44 -16.09
N THR A 418 -11.93 26.65 -17.18
CA THR A 418 -12.53 26.94 -18.49
C THR A 418 -13.04 25.66 -19.14
N PRO A 419 -13.95 25.73 -20.13
CA PRO A 419 -14.40 24.54 -20.85
C PRO A 419 -13.29 23.71 -21.49
N THR A 420 -12.26 24.36 -22.05
CA THR A 420 -11.10 23.70 -22.63
C THR A 420 -10.23 22.99 -21.57
N GLN A 421 -10.07 23.60 -20.40
CA GLN A 421 -9.37 22.97 -19.28
C GLN A 421 -10.15 21.78 -18.73
N PHE A 422 -11.49 21.89 -18.67
CA PHE A 422 -12.33 20.75 -18.31
C PHE A 422 -12.19 19.59 -19.28
N GLU A 423 -12.18 19.86 -20.57
CA GLU A 423 -12.00 18.84 -21.59
C GLU A 423 -10.67 18.11 -21.39
N ASP A 424 -9.58 18.85 -21.21
CA ASP A 424 -8.26 18.26 -20.94
C ASP A 424 -8.23 17.45 -19.63
N ILE A 425 -8.79 17.99 -18.54
CA ILE A 425 -8.88 17.31 -17.24
C ILE A 425 -9.70 16.00 -17.38
N LEU A 426 -10.86 16.06 -18.02
CA LEU A 426 -11.77 14.93 -18.13
C LEU A 426 -11.32 13.87 -19.13
N ASN A 427 -10.40 14.16 -20.05
CA ASN A 427 -9.85 13.21 -21.00
C ASN A 427 -8.73 12.34 -20.39
N GLN A 428 -8.34 12.58 -19.16
CA GLN A 428 -7.31 11.78 -18.50
C GLN A 428 -7.74 10.33 -18.23
N PRO A 429 -6.83 9.34 -18.33
CA PRO A 429 -7.17 7.91 -18.34
C PRO A 429 -7.64 7.36 -16.98
N SER A 430 -7.31 7.99 -15.87
CA SER A 430 -7.67 7.51 -14.53
C SER A 430 -8.13 8.65 -13.62
N ILE A 431 -8.87 8.30 -12.54
CA ILE A 431 -9.33 9.26 -11.53
C ILE A 431 -8.15 10.03 -10.93
N ARG A 432 -7.04 9.34 -10.65
CA ARG A 432 -5.81 9.98 -10.12
C ARG A 432 -5.28 11.02 -11.10
N ARG A 433 -5.16 10.71 -12.39
CA ARG A 433 -4.71 11.67 -13.39
C ARG A 433 -5.67 12.84 -13.58
N VAL A 434 -6.98 12.60 -13.53
CA VAL A 434 -7.98 13.67 -13.53
C VAL A 434 -7.74 14.64 -12.37
N LEU A 435 -7.55 14.13 -11.15
CA LEU A 435 -7.28 14.96 -9.98
C LEU A 435 -5.93 15.69 -10.07
N ASN A 436 -4.88 15.01 -10.53
CA ASN A 436 -3.56 15.62 -10.69
C ASN A 436 -3.58 16.74 -11.73
N THR A 437 -4.21 16.51 -12.88
CA THR A 437 -4.35 17.54 -13.93
C THR A 437 -5.17 18.73 -13.42
N ALA A 438 -6.25 18.49 -12.68
CA ALA A 438 -7.00 19.56 -12.03
C ALA A 438 -6.16 20.32 -11.01
N ALA A 439 -5.30 19.63 -10.24
CA ALA A 439 -4.37 20.26 -9.30
C ALA A 439 -3.33 21.14 -9.99
N HIS A 440 -2.83 20.73 -11.15
CA HIS A 440 -1.91 21.54 -11.95
C HIS A 440 -2.60 22.78 -12.52
N TYR A 441 -3.80 22.65 -13.09
CA TYR A 441 -4.56 23.81 -13.54
C TYR A 441 -4.91 24.78 -12.42
N TYR A 442 -5.19 24.26 -11.22
CA TYR A 442 -5.43 25.09 -10.02
C TYR A 442 -4.19 25.92 -9.67
N ARG A 443 -2.99 25.32 -9.64
CA ARG A 443 -1.72 26.04 -9.41
C ARG A 443 -1.42 27.05 -10.49
N TYR A 444 -1.62 26.68 -11.77
CA TYR A 444 -1.41 27.57 -12.90
C TYR A 444 -2.26 28.86 -12.76
N GLN A 445 -3.54 28.70 -12.43
CA GLN A 445 -4.45 29.85 -12.34
C GLN A 445 -4.22 30.73 -11.10
N LEU A 446 -3.86 30.14 -9.97
CA LEU A 446 -3.74 30.88 -8.71
C LEU A 446 -2.33 31.36 -8.42
N GLN A 447 -1.33 30.58 -8.80
CA GLN A 447 0.07 30.82 -8.45
C GLN A 447 0.92 31.18 -9.67
N GLY A 448 0.39 31.08 -10.89
CA GLY A 448 1.13 31.33 -12.13
C GLY A 448 2.18 30.25 -12.42
N ILE A 449 2.13 29.08 -11.76
CA ILE A 449 3.03 27.97 -12.02
C ILE A 449 2.68 27.36 -13.38
N SER A 450 3.65 27.20 -14.26
CA SER A 450 3.45 26.63 -15.58
C SER A 450 2.88 25.21 -15.49
N LEU A 451 2.04 24.84 -16.46
CA LEU A 451 1.59 23.45 -16.55
C LEU A 451 2.78 22.54 -16.87
N PRO A 452 2.84 21.32 -16.29
CA PRO A 452 3.89 20.37 -16.63
C PRO A 452 3.89 20.14 -18.14
N THR A 453 5.05 20.29 -18.78
CA THR A 453 5.22 19.86 -20.16
C THR A 453 5.15 18.35 -20.15
N THR A 454 4.09 17.78 -20.71
CA THR A 454 3.99 16.32 -20.91
C THR A 454 5.26 15.86 -21.62
N PRO A 455 6.06 14.95 -21.03
CA PRO A 455 7.10 14.29 -21.80
C PRO A 455 6.41 13.64 -23.01
N PRO A 456 7.02 13.63 -24.21
CA PRO A 456 6.41 12.98 -25.35
C PRO A 456 6.06 11.54 -24.94
N GLU A 457 4.80 11.15 -25.12
CA GLU A 457 4.19 9.86 -24.70
C GLU A 457 4.86 8.60 -25.28
N ALA A 458 6.01 8.75 -25.93
CA ALA A 458 6.66 7.73 -26.74
C ALA A 458 7.24 6.53 -25.98
N SER A 459 7.45 6.58 -24.64
CA SER A 459 8.19 5.47 -24.01
C SER A 459 7.33 4.50 -23.18
N THR A 460 6.26 4.93 -22.53
CA THR A 460 5.50 4.04 -21.63
C THR A 460 4.41 3.25 -22.37
N TYR A 461 3.77 3.87 -23.36
CA TYR A 461 2.81 3.17 -24.21
C TYR A 461 3.49 2.20 -25.19
N GLN A 462 4.65 2.58 -25.75
CA GLN A 462 5.42 1.68 -26.61
C GLN A 462 5.98 0.49 -25.83
N ASN A 463 6.41 0.65 -24.57
CA ASN A 463 6.84 -0.47 -23.74
C ASN A 463 5.69 -1.40 -23.34
N SER A 464 4.49 -0.91 -23.09
CA SER A 464 3.32 -1.77 -22.84
C SER A 464 2.82 -2.46 -24.10
N VAL A 465 2.82 -1.78 -25.24
CA VAL A 465 2.45 -2.37 -26.54
C VAL A 465 3.54 -3.33 -27.02
N ALA A 466 4.82 -3.00 -26.86
CA ALA A 466 5.93 -3.91 -27.17
C ALA A 466 5.93 -5.15 -26.26
N SER A 467 5.65 -5.01 -24.98
CA SER A 467 5.49 -6.15 -24.05
C SER A 467 4.28 -7.00 -24.40
N ARG A 468 3.15 -6.41 -24.78
CA ARG A 468 1.95 -7.15 -25.25
C ARG A 468 2.18 -7.83 -26.58
N LEU A 469 2.90 -7.21 -27.51
CA LEU A 469 3.34 -7.82 -28.76
C LEU A 469 4.29 -8.98 -28.51
N GLN A 470 5.24 -8.85 -27.61
CA GLN A 470 6.18 -9.90 -27.23
C GLN A 470 5.47 -11.09 -26.55
N ILE A 471 4.45 -10.83 -25.71
CA ILE A 471 3.60 -11.88 -25.12
C ILE A 471 2.78 -12.58 -26.22
N LEU A 472 2.20 -11.83 -27.17
CA LEU A 472 1.46 -12.38 -28.28
C LEU A 472 2.38 -13.20 -29.20
N GLU A 473 3.58 -12.72 -29.52
CA GLU A 473 4.58 -13.46 -30.31
C GLU A 473 5.02 -14.74 -29.61
N THR A 474 5.25 -14.68 -28.30
CA THR A 474 5.60 -15.85 -27.48
C THR A 474 4.45 -16.85 -27.42
N GLY A 475 3.23 -16.35 -27.25
CA GLY A 475 2.00 -17.16 -27.28
C GLY A 475 1.78 -17.82 -28.63
N PHE A 476 1.98 -17.08 -29.73
CA PHE A 476 1.86 -17.59 -31.07
C PHE A 476 2.93 -18.64 -31.41
N THR A 477 4.16 -18.44 -30.94
CA THR A 477 5.26 -19.41 -31.09
C THR A 477 4.98 -20.70 -30.34
N LYS A 478 4.45 -20.63 -29.11
CA LYS A 478 4.00 -21.80 -28.33
C LYS A 478 2.85 -22.52 -29.03
N LEU A 479 1.87 -21.78 -29.51
CA LEU A 479 0.72 -22.35 -30.23
C LEU A 479 1.17 -23.01 -31.53
N HIS A 480 2.10 -22.42 -32.25
CA HIS A 480 2.72 -22.99 -33.44
C HIS A 480 3.52 -24.28 -33.14
N SER A 481 4.25 -24.32 -32.03
CA SER A 481 4.95 -25.55 -31.60
C SER A 481 3.97 -26.68 -31.23
N ILE A 482 2.89 -26.37 -30.56
CA ILE A 482 1.83 -27.34 -30.20
C ILE A 482 1.13 -27.85 -31.46
N VAL A 483 0.79 -26.95 -32.40
CA VAL A 483 0.17 -27.34 -33.68
C VAL A 483 1.12 -28.24 -34.49
N ASN A 484 2.41 -27.91 -34.52
CA ASN A 484 3.41 -28.75 -35.21
C ASN A 484 3.59 -30.10 -34.49
N GLU A 485 3.50 -30.15 -33.18
CA GLU A 485 3.58 -31.40 -32.43
C GLU A 485 2.35 -32.28 -32.65
N ILE A 486 1.16 -31.70 -32.70
CA ILE A 486 -0.09 -32.37 -33.08
C ILE A 486 -0.03 -32.84 -34.54
N ALA A 487 0.46 -31.99 -35.48
CA ALA A 487 0.62 -32.32 -36.87
C ALA A 487 1.61 -33.50 -37.05
N ASN A 488 2.72 -33.50 -36.32
CA ASN A 488 3.69 -34.60 -36.32
C ASN A 488 3.10 -35.88 -35.72
N GLN A 489 2.32 -35.83 -34.66
CA GLN A 489 1.60 -36.95 -34.09
C GLN A 489 0.56 -37.54 -35.06
N LEU A 490 -0.16 -36.68 -35.77
CA LEU A 490 -1.11 -37.09 -36.83
C LEU A 490 -0.41 -37.67 -38.05
N LEU A 491 0.77 -37.16 -38.43
CA LEU A 491 1.59 -37.68 -39.52
C LEU A 491 2.21 -39.05 -39.17
N VAL A 492 2.59 -39.27 -37.90
CA VAL A 492 3.06 -40.57 -37.43
C VAL A 492 1.94 -41.62 -37.43
N GLN A 493 0.69 -41.21 -37.18
CA GLN A 493 -0.49 -42.09 -37.28
C GLN A 493 -0.96 -42.35 -38.70
N SER A 494 -0.55 -41.48 -39.69
CA SER A 494 -0.94 -41.64 -41.11
C SER A 494 0.14 -42.28 -42.02
N SER A 495 1.29 -42.67 -41.45
CA SER A 495 2.41 -43.27 -42.26
C SER A 495 2.26 -44.77 -42.58
N GLU A 496 1.04 -45.31 -42.50
CA GLU A 496 0.72 -46.67 -43.01
C GLU A 496 -0.17 -46.66 -44.27
N LYS A 497 -0.19 -45.59 -45.09
CA LYS A 497 -0.75 -45.73 -46.47
C LYS A 497 -0.20 -44.70 -47.43
N THR A 498 0.66 -45.21 -48.32
CA THR A 498 0.91 -44.85 -49.76
C THR A 498 1.24 -43.42 -50.20
N LEU A 499 2.41 -43.35 -50.82
CA LEU A 499 2.96 -42.31 -51.71
C LEU A 499 2.01 -41.76 -52.76
N SER A 500 2.02 -40.43 -52.98
CA SER A 500 2.03 -39.79 -54.32
C SER A 500 2.58 -38.37 -54.19
N GLU A 501 3.57 -38.05 -55.01
CA GLU A 501 4.24 -36.74 -55.20
C GLU A 501 3.29 -35.67 -55.72
N VAL A 502 3.35 -34.46 -55.20
CA VAL A 502 3.02 -33.23 -55.98
C VAL A 502 4.02 -32.15 -55.60
N THR A 503 4.85 -31.83 -56.56
CA THR A 503 5.80 -30.72 -56.59
C THR A 503 5.05 -29.40 -56.84
N LEU A 504 5.25 -28.38 -55.98
CA LEU A 504 4.84 -27.00 -56.31
C LEU A 504 6.00 -26.02 -56.05
N THR A 505 6.39 -25.42 -57.16
CA THR A 505 7.43 -24.40 -57.34
C THR A 505 7.05 -23.04 -56.76
N ARG A 506 8.02 -22.36 -56.19
CA ARG A 506 7.98 -20.94 -55.75
C ARG A 506 8.05 -19.99 -56.96
N PRO A 507 7.54 -18.76 -56.81
CA PRO A 507 8.27 -17.58 -57.30
C PRO A 507 8.55 -16.55 -56.20
N VAL A 508 9.79 -16.12 -56.20
CA VAL A 508 10.35 -15.01 -55.44
C VAL A 508 10.06 -13.72 -56.17
N THR A 509 9.53 -12.71 -55.50
CA THR A 509 9.57 -11.32 -56.00
C THR A 509 10.11 -10.40 -54.89
N LYS A 510 11.17 -9.68 -55.24
CA LYS A 510 11.80 -8.59 -54.49
C LYS A 510 10.96 -7.31 -54.65
N PRO A 511 10.88 -6.43 -53.65
CA PRO A 511 10.39 -5.05 -53.84
C PRO A 511 11.55 -4.12 -54.20
N SER A 512 11.28 -3.27 -55.19
CA SER A 512 12.15 -2.23 -55.71
C SER A 512 12.15 -0.97 -54.83
N GLU A 513 13.31 -0.36 -54.72
CA GLU A 513 13.53 0.95 -54.12
C GLU A 513 13.05 2.08 -55.04
N LEU A 514 12.47 3.13 -54.46
CA LEU A 514 12.23 4.42 -55.12
C LEU A 514 12.96 5.53 -54.34
N PRO A 515 13.62 6.47 -55.07
CA PRO A 515 14.40 7.53 -54.42
C PRO A 515 13.53 8.76 -54.14
N ILE A 516 13.70 9.35 -52.97
CA ILE A 516 13.08 10.63 -52.59
C ILE A 516 14.18 11.70 -52.57
N ASN A 517 14.06 12.66 -53.51
CA ASN A 517 14.81 13.92 -53.50
C ASN A 517 14.01 14.97 -52.72
N HIS A 518 14.61 15.62 -51.73
CA HIS A 518 14.14 16.91 -51.21
C HIS A 518 15.26 17.95 -51.19
N PRO A 519 14.91 19.20 -51.55
CA PRO A 519 15.89 20.29 -51.59
C PRO A 519 16.15 20.89 -50.18
N ILE A 520 17.41 21.21 -49.96
CA ILE A 520 17.93 21.86 -48.79
C ILE A 520 17.57 23.34 -48.79
N THR A 521 16.87 23.81 -47.75
CA THR A 521 16.74 25.24 -47.43
C THR A 521 17.59 25.60 -46.22
N ALA A 522 18.29 26.70 -46.30
CA ALA A 522 19.29 27.17 -45.32
C ALA A 522 18.70 27.57 -43.95
N PRO A 523 19.50 27.55 -42.88
CA PRO A 523 19.01 27.74 -41.53
C PRO A 523 18.85 29.22 -41.16
N ILE A 524 17.67 29.53 -40.58
CA ILE A 524 17.40 30.83 -39.94
C ILE A 524 17.82 30.66 -38.46
N THR A 525 18.74 31.49 -38.01
CA THR A 525 19.20 31.60 -36.62
C THR A 525 18.09 32.17 -35.74
N PRO A 526 17.65 31.48 -34.68
CA PRO A 526 16.71 32.06 -33.71
C PRO A 526 17.44 32.88 -32.64
N LYS A 527 16.84 34.01 -32.26
CA LYS A 527 17.22 34.81 -31.08
C LYS A 527 17.07 33.99 -29.81
N PRO A 528 17.91 34.19 -28.79
CA PRO A 528 17.78 33.45 -27.53
C PRO A 528 16.51 33.85 -26.77
N LEU A 529 15.68 32.86 -26.49
CA LEU A 529 14.59 32.94 -25.53
C LEU A 529 15.17 32.89 -24.08
N PRO A 530 14.49 33.49 -23.10
CA PRO A 530 14.90 33.39 -21.69
C PRO A 530 14.82 31.95 -21.23
N ASN A 531 15.79 31.52 -20.41
CA ASN A 531 15.91 30.17 -19.85
C ASN A 531 14.64 29.74 -19.17
N LEU A 532 13.91 28.80 -19.79
CA LEU A 532 12.90 28.00 -19.09
C LEU A 532 13.64 26.95 -18.22
N PRO A 533 13.14 26.65 -17.01
CA PRO A 533 13.68 25.56 -16.20
C PRO A 533 13.61 24.24 -17.00
N SER A 534 14.65 23.43 -16.91
CA SER A 534 14.72 22.15 -17.62
C SER A 534 13.69 21.17 -17.04
N VAL A 535 13.22 20.20 -17.82
CA VAL A 535 12.30 19.13 -17.36
C VAL A 535 12.88 18.39 -16.15
N GLN A 536 14.19 18.35 -15.98
CA GLN A 536 14.88 17.80 -14.82
C GLN A 536 14.66 18.62 -13.55
N ASP A 537 14.58 19.93 -13.62
CA ASP A 537 14.39 20.81 -12.46
C ASP A 537 12.99 20.65 -11.86
N GLU A 538 11.97 20.50 -12.69
CA GLU A 538 10.58 20.31 -12.26
C GLU A 538 10.34 18.93 -11.63
N THR A 539 10.93 17.88 -12.18
CA THR A 539 10.90 16.53 -11.60
C THR A 539 11.59 16.50 -10.25
N GLN A 540 12.70 17.22 -10.10
CA GLN A 540 13.45 17.34 -8.86
C GLN A 540 12.67 18.11 -7.79
N GLU A 541 11.96 19.17 -8.14
CA GLU A 541 11.10 19.93 -7.24
C GLU A 541 9.92 19.09 -6.74
N ASN A 542 9.23 18.38 -7.63
CA ASN A 542 8.12 17.50 -7.29
C ASN A 542 8.55 16.36 -6.37
N LEU A 543 9.70 15.74 -6.62
CA LEU A 543 10.28 14.73 -5.74
C LEU A 543 10.67 15.32 -4.38
N SER A 544 11.23 16.50 -4.33
CA SER A 544 11.57 17.18 -3.08
C SER A 544 10.34 17.45 -2.21
N ILE A 545 9.24 17.90 -2.81
CA ILE A 545 7.95 18.09 -2.13
C ILE A 545 7.40 16.76 -1.62
N TYR A 546 7.47 15.71 -2.45
CA TYR A 546 7.06 14.35 -2.06
C TYR A 546 7.86 13.87 -0.84
N LEU A 547 9.20 13.93 -0.91
CA LEU A 547 10.07 13.48 0.18
C LEU A 547 9.79 14.22 1.49
N LYS A 548 9.61 15.55 1.45
CA LYS A 548 9.22 16.35 2.64
C LYS A 548 7.89 15.90 3.24
N ASN A 549 6.88 15.68 2.40
CA ASN A 549 5.56 15.26 2.87
C ASN A 549 5.61 13.85 3.48
N GLN A 550 6.32 12.92 2.86
CA GLN A 550 6.46 11.56 3.38
C GLN A 550 7.29 11.52 4.67
N THR A 551 8.35 12.29 4.75
CA THR A 551 9.14 12.44 5.99
C THR A 551 8.25 12.89 7.15
N LYS A 552 7.42 13.91 6.94
CA LYS A 552 6.48 14.37 7.97
C LYS A 552 5.49 13.28 8.39
N GLN A 553 4.92 12.54 7.45
CA GLN A 553 4.01 11.44 7.78
C GLN A 553 4.71 10.31 8.54
N LEU A 554 5.96 9.98 8.19
CA LEU A 554 6.75 8.97 8.89
C LEU A 554 7.11 9.43 10.31
N GLN A 555 7.41 10.73 10.50
CA GLN A 555 7.62 11.32 11.82
C GLN A 555 6.36 11.20 12.70
N GLU A 556 5.19 11.54 12.17
CA GLU A 556 3.90 11.43 12.89
C GLU A 556 3.55 9.97 13.23
N LYS A 557 4.04 9.00 12.46
CA LYS A 557 3.83 7.57 12.69
C LYS A 557 4.88 6.93 13.59
N TYR A 558 6.04 7.55 13.76
CA TYR A 558 7.19 6.95 14.46
C TYR A 558 6.87 6.53 15.90
N ASP A 559 6.12 7.36 16.63
CA ASP A 559 5.76 7.13 18.03
C ASP A 559 4.55 6.18 18.20
N LYS A 560 3.91 5.78 17.09
CA LYS A 560 2.83 4.78 17.15
C LYS A 560 3.41 3.39 17.34
N LEU A 561 2.61 2.52 17.96
CA LEU A 561 3.00 1.12 18.13
C LEU A 561 3.22 0.48 16.76
N GLN A 562 4.44 0.04 16.51
CA GLN A 562 4.86 -0.67 15.30
C GLN A 562 5.54 -1.98 15.69
N ILE A 563 5.28 -3.02 14.91
CA ILE A 563 5.99 -4.30 15.07
C ILE A 563 7.28 -4.21 14.25
N ILE A 564 8.42 -4.15 14.96
CA ILE A 564 9.75 -4.09 14.37
C ILE A 564 10.36 -5.49 14.45
N SER A 565 10.74 -6.07 13.31
CA SER A 565 11.34 -7.40 13.24
C SER A 565 12.53 -7.45 12.31
N ASP A 566 13.45 -8.37 12.59
CA ASP A 566 14.65 -8.63 11.77
C ASP A 566 14.26 -8.92 10.31
N SER A 567 13.25 -9.79 10.11
CA SER A 567 12.82 -10.23 8.79
C SER A 567 12.15 -9.14 7.94
N ASP A 568 11.34 -8.27 8.57
CA ASP A 568 10.72 -7.15 7.87
C ASP A 568 11.77 -6.11 7.45
N ASP A 569 12.71 -5.80 8.35
CA ASP A 569 13.81 -4.87 8.06
C ASP A 569 14.75 -5.42 6.99
N LEU A 570 15.08 -6.72 7.03
CA LEU A 570 15.87 -7.35 5.98
C LEU A 570 15.14 -7.34 4.64
N GLY A 571 13.84 -7.61 4.62
CA GLY A 571 13.04 -7.57 3.40
C GLY A 571 13.00 -6.17 2.77
N LYS A 572 12.85 -5.11 3.58
CA LYS A 572 12.94 -3.72 3.12
C LYS A 572 14.32 -3.40 2.54
N LEU A 573 15.38 -3.81 3.23
CA LEU A 573 16.75 -3.62 2.75
C LEU A 573 16.98 -4.35 1.42
N THR A 574 16.50 -5.59 1.30
CA THR A 574 16.61 -6.38 0.06
C THR A 574 15.87 -5.68 -1.09
N THR A 575 14.67 -5.17 -0.85
CA THR A 575 13.89 -4.40 -1.84
C THR A 575 14.64 -3.16 -2.30
N ILE A 576 15.25 -2.42 -1.37
CA ILE A 576 16.06 -1.24 -1.68
C ILE A 576 17.27 -1.65 -2.53
N ALA A 577 18.00 -2.66 -2.10
CA ALA A 577 19.21 -3.13 -2.78
C ALA A 577 18.90 -3.67 -4.19
N GLU A 578 17.81 -4.42 -4.37
CA GLU A 578 17.34 -4.88 -5.69
C GLU A 578 16.97 -3.71 -6.62
N ALA A 579 16.33 -2.66 -6.09
CA ALA A 579 16.05 -1.48 -6.88
C ALA A 579 17.34 -0.78 -7.35
N PHE A 580 18.38 -0.73 -6.50
CA PHE A 580 19.66 -0.15 -6.87
C PHE A 580 20.44 -0.94 -7.92
N LYS A 581 20.13 -2.22 -8.17
CA LYS A 581 20.70 -2.99 -9.30
C LYS A 581 20.39 -2.38 -10.66
N THR A 582 19.34 -1.58 -10.81
CA THR A 582 19.01 -0.93 -12.09
C THR A 582 20.04 0.12 -12.49
N ILE A 583 20.72 0.74 -11.51
CA ILE A 583 21.67 1.82 -11.72
C ILE A 583 23.11 1.52 -11.23
N LYS A 584 23.31 0.39 -10.56
CA LYS A 584 24.62 -0.04 -10.01
C LYS A 584 24.81 -1.53 -10.21
N GLU A 585 26.05 -1.95 -10.42
CA GLU A 585 26.42 -3.35 -10.40
C GLU A 585 26.52 -3.83 -8.95
N LEU A 586 25.57 -4.68 -8.52
CA LEU A 586 25.46 -5.21 -7.19
C LEU A 586 25.25 -6.72 -7.24
N GLU A 587 25.95 -7.44 -6.37
CA GLU A 587 25.70 -8.87 -6.11
C GLU A 587 25.31 -9.08 -4.66
N PHE A 588 24.44 -10.07 -4.43
CA PHE A 588 23.95 -10.41 -3.09
C PHE A 588 24.29 -11.84 -2.74
N SER A 589 24.70 -12.02 -1.50
CA SER A 589 24.96 -13.35 -0.92
C SER A 589 24.55 -13.37 0.55
N TYR A 590 24.53 -14.58 1.12
CA TYR A 590 24.17 -14.80 2.52
C TYR A 590 25.24 -15.71 3.15
N LEU A 591 25.61 -15.40 4.39
CA LEU A 591 26.55 -16.20 5.15
C LEU A 591 25.79 -17.24 5.99
N ARG A 592 26.47 -18.33 6.32
CA ARG A 592 25.95 -19.38 7.20
C ARG A 592 27.02 -19.79 8.22
N LEU A 593 26.60 -20.10 9.43
CA LEU A 593 27.47 -20.62 10.48
C LEU A 593 27.00 -22.03 10.88
N GLY A 594 27.14 -22.97 9.97
CA GLY A 594 26.63 -24.32 10.17
C GLY A 594 25.12 -24.33 10.34
N LYS A 595 24.64 -24.92 11.47
CA LYS A 595 23.21 -24.94 11.85
C LYS A 595 22.84 -23.86 12.87
N ARG A 596 23.79 -22.98 13.24
CA ARG A 596 23.54 -21.98 14.29
C ARG A 596 22.69 -20.81 13.77
N VAL A 597 21.85 -20.31 14.64
CA VAL A 597 21.03 -19.12 14.34
C VAL A 597 21.92 -17.89 14.43
N ILE A 598 21.93 -17.10 13.37
CA ILE A 598 22.64 -15.82 13.25
C ILE A 598 21.63 -14.71 12.99
N PRO A 599 21.99 -13.42 13.17
CA PRO A 599 21.15 -12.30 12.76
C PRO A 599 20.77 -12.43 11.28
N GLU A 600 19.55 -12.06 10.96
CA GLU A 600 19.10 -11.96 9.57
C GLU A 600 19.91 -10.86 8.86
N HIS A 601 20.54 -11.17 7.74
CA HIS A 601 21.49 -10.30 7.07
C HIS A 601 21.55 -10.56 5.57
N ILE A 602 22.09 -9.60 4.84
CA ILE A 602 22.47 -9.70 3.42
C ILE A 602 23.89 -9.18 3.25
N VAL A 603 24.70 -9.84 2.43
CA VAL A 603 26.00 -9.33 2.00
C VAL A 603 25.82 -8.68 0.65
N ILE A 604 26.15 -7.40 0.57
CA ILE A 604 26.10 -6.60 -0.66
C ILE A 604 27.53 -6.42 -1.15
N THR A 605 27.82 -6.93 -2.35
CA THR A 605 29.09 -6.77 -3.03
C THR A 605 28.94 -5.71 -4.10
N THR A 606 29.77 -4.69 -4.00
CA THR A 606 29.92 -3.61 -4.98
C THR A 606 31.33 -3.69 -5.57
N SER A 607 31.76 -2.71 -6.35
CA SER A 607 33.16 -2.54 -6.74
C SER A 607 34.12 -2.34 -5.55
N ARG A 608 33.58 -2.17 -4.33
CA ARG A 608 34.30 -2.02 -3.06
C ARG A 608 34.32 -3.35 -2.27
N GLN A 609 34.88 -3.29 -1.05
CA GLN A 609 34.84 -4.38 -0.10
C GLN A 609 33.36 -4.79 0.20
N PRO A 610 33.05 -6.10 0.15
CA PRO A 610 31.71 -6.58 0.49
C PRO A 610 31.26 -6.12 1.87
N THR A 611 30.00 -5.75 2.00
CA THR A 611 29.43 -5.29 3.28
C THR A 611 28.24 -6.16 3.66
N SER A 612 28.31 -6.78 4.82
CA SER A 612 27.19 -7.51 5.45
C SER A 612 26.39 -6.55 6.30
N ILE A 613 25.10 -6.40 6.02
CA ILE A 613 24.16 -5.63 6.82
C ILE A 613 23.17 -6.59 7.46
N GLY A 614 23.14 -6.64 8.77
CA GLY A 614 22.25 -7.50 9.54
C GLY A 614 21.39 -6.72 10.49
N PHE A 615 20.24 -7.29 10.86
CA PHE A 615 19.33 -6.75 11.84
C PHE A 615 19.23 -7.68 13.05
N LEU A 616 19.15 -7.11 14.26
CA LEU A 616 19.04 -7.87 15.51
C LEU A 616 18.08 -7.15 16.46
N GLN A 617 16.79 -7.38 16.26
CA GLN A 617 15.70 -6.74 17.00
C GLN A 617 15.19 -7.59 18.18
N VAL A 618 15.72 -8.82 18.35
CA VAL A 618 15.36 -9.71 19.45
C VAL A 618 16.05 -9.30 20.76
N ASP A 619 15.52 -9.75 21.89
CA ASP A 619 16.03 -9.43 23.24
C ASP A 619 16.57 -10.67 23.97
N GLY A 620 17.11 -10.46 25.17
CA GLY A 620 17.45 -11.49 26.15
C GLY A 620 18.50 -12.49 25.68
N SER A 621 18.26 -13.78 25.91
CA SER A 621 19.18 -14.87 25.56
C SER A 621 19.32 -15.03 24.04
N SER A 622 18.25 -14.81 23.28
CA SER A 622 18.27 -14.84 21.82
C SER A 622 19.18 -13.77 21.22
N PHE A 623 19.15 -12.54 21.77
CA PHE A 623 20.08 -11.48 21.39
C PHE A 623 21.53 -11.92 21.64
N THR A 624 21.81 -12.38 22.86
CA THR A 624 23.16 -12.77 23.28
C THR A 624 23.72 -13.93 22.45
N SER A 625 22.89 -14.93 22.17
CA SER A 625 23.28 -16.08 21.35
C SER A 625 23.56 -15.67 19.89
N ARG A 626 22.68 -14.85 19.30
CA ARG A 626 22.81 -14.45 17.89
C ARG A 626 23.99 -13.48 17.67
N ILE A 627 24.21 -12.50 18.59
CA ILE A 627 25.38 -11.61 18.44
C ILE A 627 26.70 -12.34 18.66
N LYS A 628 26.74 -13.34 19.53
CA LYS A 628 27.92 -14.18 19.71
C LYS A 628 28.24 -14.97 18.43
N ASN A 629 27.24 -15.59 17.84
CA ASN A 629 27.40 -16.29 16.55
C ASN A 629 27.79 -15.32 15.43
N HIS A 630 27.28 -14.09 15.44
CA HIS A 630 27.65 -13.06 14.47
C HIS A 630 29.14 -12.65 14.62
N ASN A 631 29.63 -12.52 15.85
CA ASN A 631 31.04 -12.21 16.09
C ASN A 631 31.98 -13.32 15.57
N GLU A 632 31.54 -14.57 15.60
CA GLU A 632 32.30 -15.68 14.98
C GLU A 632 32.35 -15.52 13.43
N LEU A 633 31.26 -15.05 12.78
CA LEU A 633 31.27 -14.72 11.35
C LEU A 633 32.23 -13.58 11.02
N VAL A 634 32.23 -12.53 11.86
CA VAL A 634 33.15 -11.37 11.69
C VAL A 634 34.59 -11.80 11.69
N ILE A 635 34.95 -12.70 12.62
CA ILE A 635 36.31 -13.27 12.71
C ILE A 635 36.62 -14.18 11.50
N ALA A 636 35.65 -14.99 11.06
CA ALA A 636 35.83 -15.92 9.96
C ALA A 636 35.96 -15.25 8.58
N HIS A 637 35.44 -14.01 8.44
CA HIS A 637 35.39 -13.28 7.17
C HIS A 637 36.03 -11.87 7.27
N PRO A 638 37.36 -11.75 7.44
CA PRO A 638 38.02 -10.46 7.66
C PRO A 638 37.92 -9.51 6.47
N ASN A 639 37.62 -10.02 5.28
CA ASN A 639 37.48 -9.23 4.05
C ASN A 639 36.06 -8.69 3.83
N ILE A 640 35.12 -8.93 4.74
CA ILE A 640 33.74 -8.44 4.69
C ILE A 640 33.56 -7.42 5.82
N ASN A 641 32.99 -6.25 5.53
CA ASN A 641 32.57 -5.30 6.54
C ASN A 641 31.22 -5.75 7.13
N PHE A 642 31.10 -5.73 8.44
CA PHE A 642 29.86 -6.15 9.13
C PHE A 642 29.23 -4.97 9.85
N ILE A 643 27.96 -4.71 9.54
CA ILE A 643 27.12 -3.71 10.23
C ILE A 643 25.92 -4.44 10.81
N LEU A 644 25.84 -4.50 12.15
CA LEU A 644 24.71 -5.08 12.86
C LEU A 644 23.84 -3.96 13.42
N ILE A 645 22.58 -3.91 12.97
CA ILE A 645 21.65 -2.80 13.22
C ILE A 645 20.62 -3.20 14.26
N ARG A 646 20.33 -2.30 15.20
CA ARG A 646 19.24 -2.43 16.15
C ARG A 646 18.49 -1.13 16.32
N ASP A 647 17.15 -1.17 16.20
CA ASP A 647 16.29 0.00 16.42
C ASP A 647 16.32 0.42 17.89
N ILE A 648 16.47 1.72 18.17
CA ILE A 648 16.56 2.24 19.55
C ILE A 648 15.25 2.11 20.33
N ARG A 649 14.11 1.85 19.68
CA ARG A 649 12.84 1.57 20.34
C ARG A 649 12.77 0.18 20.95
N GLN A 650 13.69 -0.71 20.59
CA GLN A 650 13.85 -1.99 21.25
C GLN A 650 14.45 -1.80 22.65
N ASN A 651 14.20 -2.78 23.55
CA ASN A 651 14.70 -2.70 24.92
C ASN A 651 16.23 -2.54 24.95
N LEU A 652 16.70 -1.78 25.93
CA LEU A 652 18.13 -1.64 26.19
C LEU A 652 18.75 -2.99 26.55
N ILE A 653 19.92 -3.26 26.00
CA ILE A 653 20.70 -4.46 26.36
C ILE A 653 21.36 -4.23 27.72
N THR A 654 20.72 -4.73 28.78
CA THR A 654 21.18 -4.59 30.16
C THR A 654 22.11 -5.73 30.60
N GLY A 655 22.01 -6.90 29.94
CA GLY A 655 22.81 -8.08 30.26
C GLY A 655 24.29 -7.85 30.01
N LYS A 656 25.14 -8.25 31.00
CA LYS A 656 26.60 -8.09 30.93
C LYS A 656 27.19 -8.73 29.68
N VAL A 657 26.86 -10.00 29.41
CA VAL A 657 27.39 -10.75 28.26
C VAL A 657 26.97 -10.09 26.93
N GLY A 658 25.73 -9.61 26.80
CA GLY A 658 25.28 -8.93 25.58
C GLY A 658 26.08 -7.65 25.31
N ARG A 659 26.39 -6.88 26.35
CA ARG A 659 27.22 -5.66 26.24
C ARG A 659 28.67 -5.98 25.85
N GLU A 660 29.26 -7.02 26.48
CA GLU A 660 30.60 -7.49 26.14
C GLU A 660 30.70 -7.94 24.66
N GLU A 661 29.68 -8.63 24.16
CA GLU A 661 29.66 -9.04 22.74
C GLU A 661 29.45 -7.83 21.78
N ILE A 662 28.71 -6.77 22.17
CA ILE A 662 28.63 -5.53 21.40
C ILE A 662 30.00 -4.83 21.38
N GLU A 663 30.68 -4.74 22.52
CA GLU A 663 32.03 -4.16 22.60
C GLU A 663 33.03 -4.93 21.76
N LYS A 664 32.95 -6.26 21.76
CA LYS A 664 33.78 -7.15 20.92
C LYS A 664 33.54 -6.89 19.43
N LEU A 665 32.27 -6.76 19.00
CA LEU A 665 31.92 -6.42 17.64
C LEU A 665 32.50 -5.06 17.21
N ASN A 666 32.36 -4.04 18.06
CA ASN A 666 32.88 -2.70 17.79
C ASN A 666 34.42 -2.60 17.84
N SER A 667 35.07 -3.53 18.52
CA SER A 667 36.54 -3.60 18.60
C SER A 667 37.16 -4.34 17.40
N ALA A 668 36.36 -5.05 16.63
CA ALA A 668 36.82 -5.71 15.41
C ALA A 668 37.03 -4.66 14.30
N SER A 669 38.11 -4.78 13.52
CA SER A 669 38.45 -3.83 12.45
C SER A 669 37.41 -3.80 11.31
N ASN A 670 36.63 -4.86 11.18
CA ASN A 670 35.61 -5.07 10.14
C ASN A 670 34.18 -5.22 10.72
N GLY A 671 33.98 -4.89 12.00
CA GLY A 671 32.68 -5.04 12.69
C GLY A 671 32.17 -3.71 13.28
N ARG A 672 30.86 -3.50 13.24
CA ARG A 672 30.22 -2.34 13.82
C ARG A 672 28.81 -2.66 14.30
N PHE A 673 28.49 -2.33 15.53
CA PHE A 673 27.11 -2.29 16.03
C PHE A 673 26.52 -0.89 15.86
N MET A 674 25.37 -0.76 15.18
CA MET A 674 24.75 0.52 14.87
C MET A 674 23.35 0.61 15.50
N PRO A 675 23.16 1.40 16.58
CA PRO A 675 21.84 1.78 17.03
C PRO A 675 21.16 2.66 15.96
N LEU A 676 20.01 2.24 15.45
CA LEU A 676 19.25 2.98 14.47
C LEU A 676 18.35 3.99 15.19
N ASN A 677 18.72 5.28 15.13
CA ASN A 677 17.96 6.35 15.74
C ASN A 677 16.72 6.74 14.92
N GLN A 678 15.91 7.68 15.43
CA GLN A 678 14.66 8.11 14.78
C GLN A 678 14.90 8.64 13.36
N GLU A 679 15.87 9.49 13.18
CA GLU A 679 16.19 10.09 11.88
C GLU A 679 16.61 9.03 10.86
N GLN A 680 17.54 8.17 11.24
CA GLN A 680 18.04 7.07 10.41
C GLN A 680 16.93 6.05 10.08
N ARG A 681 16.02 5.80 11.03
CA ARG A 681 14.85 4.91 10.78
C ARG A 681 13.90 5.54 9.78
N ILE A 682 13.59 6.83 9.91
CA ILE A 682 12.73 7.55 8.97
C ILE A 682 13.35 7.59 7.59
N GLU A 683 14.66 7.81 7.48
CA GLU A 683 15.37 7.76 6.20
C GLU A 683 15.29 6.39 5.52
N PHE A 684 15.44 5.32 6.30
CA PHE A 684 15.32 3.94 5.81
C PHE A 684 13.91 3.65 5.27
N GLU A 685 12.89 3.99 6.06
CA GLU A 685 11.48 3.83 5.66
C GLU A 685 11.11 4.72 4.46
N LEU A 686 11.67 5.93 4.39
CA LEU A 686 11.43 6.87 3.30
C LEU A 686 11.96 6.34 1.96
N LEU A 687 13.18 5.78 1.98
CA LEU A 687 13.79 5.19 0.80
C LEU A 687 13.03 3.95 0.33
N TYR A 688 12.67 3.06 1.25
CA TYR A 688 11.80 1.91 0.95
C TYR A 688 10.46 2.36 0.35
N LYS A 689 9.81 3.35 0.99
CA LYS A 689 8.52 3.87 0.51
C LYS A 689 8.62 4.51 -0.87
N LEU A 690 9.67 5.28 -1.14
CA LEU A 690 9.91 5.86 -2.47
C LEU A 690 9.93 4.78 -3.55
N ILE A 691 10.68 3.70 -3.31
CA ILE A 691 10.79 2.59 -4.26
C ILE A 691 9.45 1.90 -4.49
N ILE A 692 8.75 1.58 -3.40
CA ILE A 692 7.42 0.95 -3.48
C ILE A 692 6.42 1.84 -4.22
N ASP A 693 6.41 3.16 -3.95
CA ASP A 693 5.49 4.10 -4.58
C ASP A 693 5.76 4.26 -6.09
N VAL A 694 7.01 4.17 -6.52
CA VAL A 694 7.37 4.12 -7.94
C VAL A 694 6.94 2.79 -8.58
N GLN A 695 7.19 1.66 -7.92
CA GLN A 695 6.82 0.33 -8.42
C GLN A 695 5.30 0.15 -8.55
N ASN A 696 4.53 0.77 -7.67
CA ASN A 696 3.07 0.76 -7.69
C ASN A 696 2.46 1.84 -8.59
N TYR A 697 3.28 2.56 -9.37
CA TYR A 697 2.84 3.70 -10.19
C TYR A 697 2.12 4.79 -9.39
N ASP A 698 2.44 4.90 -8.10
CA ASP A 698 1.94 5.97 -7.24
C ASP A 698 2.71 7.27 -7.43
N LEU A 699 3.98 7.16 -7.85
CA LEU A 699 4.80 8.22 -8.39
C LEU A 699 5.04 7.96 -9.87
N GLU A 700 4.66 8.90 -10.71
CA GLU A 700 4.86 8.84 -12.17
C GLU A 700 6.28 9.26 -12.55
N ILE A 701 7.28 8.57 -12.02
CA ILE A 701 8.70 8.78 -12.29
C ILE A 701 9.36 7.43 -12.57
N ASN A 702 10.35 7.43 -13.46
CA ASN A 702 11.16 6.23 -13.68
C ASN A 702 11.99 5.92 -12.44
N ILE A 703 12.15 4.62 -12.10
CA ILE A 703 12.88 4.17 -10.92
C ILE A 703 14.34 4.66 -10.93
N ASP A 704 15.01 4.63 -12.07
CA ASP A 704 16.40 5.06 -12.20
C ASP A 704 16.55 6.55 -11.93
N ILE A 705 15.61 7.37 -12.41
CA ILE A 705 15.58 8.81 -12.16
C ILE A 705 15.31 9.06 -10.67
N ALA A 706 14.34 8.36 -10.08
CA ALA A 706 14.01 8.51 -8.66
C ALA A 706 15.19 8.17 -7.75
N LEU A 707 15.92 7.08 -8.05
CA LEU A 707 17.08 6.64 -7.28
C LEU A 707 18.26 7.61 -7.44
N ASN A 708 18.55 8.10 -8.66
CA ASN A 708 19.61 9.08 -8.89
C ASN A 708 19.33 10.43 -8.18
N LEU A 709 18.07 10.87 -8.19
CA LEU A 709 17.64 12.05 -7.46
C LEU A 709 17.71 11.83 -5.93
N ALA A 710 17.35 10.64 -5.44
CA ALA A 710 17.52 10.30 -4.02
C ALA A 710 19.00 10.33 -3.60
N LEU A 711 19.91 9.74 -4.39
CA LEU A 711 21.36 9.81 -4.16
C LEU A 711 21.86 11.24 -4.08
N SER A 712 21.33 12.15 -4.91
CA SER A 712 21.75 13.57 -4.91
C SER A 712 21.12 14.38 -3.78
N SER A 713 19.88 14.07 -3.37
CA SER A 713 19.11 14.83 -2.39
C SER A 713 19.36 14.39 -0.94
N MET A 714 19.71 13.11 -0.73
CA MET A 714 19.89 12.48 0.57
C MET A 714 21.36 12.04 0.77
N LYS A 715 22.32 12.89 0.44
CA LYS A 715 23.77 12.58 0.45
C LYS A 715 24.27 12.05 1.80
N ASP A 716 23.68 12.50 2.90
CA ASP A 716 24.08 12.10 4.25
C ASP A 716 23.38 10.83 4.74
N ASN A 717 22.47 10.24 3.93
CA ASN A 717 21.78 9.00 4.28
C ASN A 717 22.79 7.87 4.48
N TRP A 718 22.73 7.24 5.65
CA TRP A 718 23.65 6.17 6.06
C TRP A 718 23.65 4.98 5.11
N LEU A 719 22.50 4.64 4.53
CA LEU A 719 22.34 3.51 3.61
C LEU A 719 22.80 3.86 2.20
N LEU A 720 22.50 5.08 1.71
CA LEU A 720 22.89 5.52 0.38
C LEU A 720 24.39 5.64 0.20
N ARG A 721 25.14 5.90 1.29
CA ARG A 721 26.61 5.87 1.28
C ARG A 721 27.18 4.53 0.85
N LEU A 722 26.47 3.42 1.07
CA LEU A 722 26.88 2.09 0.61
C LEU A 722 26.78 1.94 -0.91
N PHE A 723 25.89 2.70 -1.53
CA PHE A 723 25.63 2.68 -2.98
C PHE A 723 26.29 3.86 -3.72
N SER A 724 26.84 4.87 -3.02
CA SER A 724 27.52 6.01 -3.65
C SER A 724 28.92 5.63 -4.13
N THR A 725 29.35 6.20 -5.27
CA THR A 725 30.69 6.02 -5.82
C THR A 725 31.70 7.05 -5.25
N ASP A 726 31.23 8.08 -4.56
CA ASP A 726 32.06 9.16 -4.07
C ASP A 726 32.86 8.72 -2.84
N HIS A 727 34.12 9.12 -2.82
CA HIS A 727 35.08 8.85 -1.74
C HIS A 727 34.64 9.52 -0.44
N LEU A 728 34.65 8.75 0.65
CA LEU A 728 34.78 9.30 2.00
C LEU A 728 36.17 9.82 2.21
#